data_f0771daeb3dd113ba4ada0901db7c67e
#
_entry.id   f0771daeb3dd113ba4ada0901db7c67e
#
_cell.length_a   1.000
_cell.length_b   1.000
_cell.length_c   1.000
_cell.angle_alpha   90.00
_cell.angle_beta   90.00
_cell.angle_gamma   90.00
#
_symmetry.space_group_name_H-M   'P 1'
#
loop_
_entity.id
_entity.type
_entity.pdbx_description
1 polymer ?
#
loop_
_entity_poly.entity_id
_entity_poly.type
_entity_poly.pdbx_seq_one_letter_code
_entity_poly.pdbx_strand_id
1 'polypeptide(L)'
;MANQKYDASSISILEGLEAVRKRPGMYIGSVGTKGLNHLIYEIADNAVDEHLAGYCSEIRVTLNNDGTATIKDNGRGIPVGIHPKAGIPAVEVVFTVLHAGGKFGDGGYKISGGLHGVGASVVNALSKWLEVEIRVGGEVYFQRYKRGKAVAPLEKTGTCRKNDTGTTVTFLPDDEIFEKTRFKSEAIKSRLHETAYLNPGLTIYFEDKRQGSEETIEYNEPDGIKAYVKDLNEGKETVTDIVYFKKSQDGIEVEAAFQYVNEFEENILGFCNNIYTQEGGTHITGFKTKFTMVINQYARELGILKDKDANFTGLDVRNGMTAIVAVKHPAPRFEGQTKTKLDNPDAGTVVSAVTNDEVQLYFDRNIESLKAVIACAEKSAKIRKAEEKAKTNLLTKPKFSIDSNGKLANCESKDASECEVFIVEGDSAGGSAKTARNRRTQAILPIRGKILNVEKASIDKVLANAEIKTMINSFGCGFLEGYGNDFDINKLRYDKIIIMTDADVDGAHIDTLLLTFFYRFMPELINQGHVYIATPPLYRAEIKKGTKSKSKGEFQYLYDDKALEKYRKEHAAGSFTLQRYKGLGEMDPDQLWETTLNPETRILKQVEIEDARLAAEVTSMLMGSDVSPRRQFIYTHAEEAEIDA
;
A
#
# COMPACT_ATOMS: atom_id res chain seq x y z
N MET A 1 29.55 24.60 19.63
CA MET A 1 29.20 23.17 19.58
C MET A 1 30.48 22.37 19.72
N ALA A 2 30.63 21.58 20.79
CA ALA A 2 31.83 20.79 21.03
C ALA A 2 31.95 19.72 19.94
N ASN A 3 33.12 19.69 19.27
CA ASN A 3 33.48 18.65 18.31
C ASN A 3 33.50 17.30 19.05
N GLN A 4 32.38 16.54 19.00
CA GLN A 4 32.40 15.15 19.42
C GLN A 4 33.26 14.40 18.42
N LYS A 5 34.42 13.91 18.87
CA LYS A 5 35.30 13.07 18.06
C LYS A 5 34.53 11.80 17.71
N TYR A 6 34.37 11.54 16.42
CA TYR A 6 33.86 10.26 15.93
C TYR A 6 34.98 9.23 16.08
N ASP A 7 34.88 8.38 17.09
CA ASP A 7 35.83 7.31 17.39
C ASP A 7 35.11 5.99 17.69
N ALA A 8 35.84 4.94 18.02
CA ALA A 8 35.29 3.61 18.29
C ALA A 8 34.23 3.62 19.40
N SER A 9 34.26 4.56 20.34
CA SER A 9 33.28 4.70 21.42
C SER A 9 31.94 5.30 20.94
N SER A 10 31.93 5.95 19.78
CA SER A 10 30.73 6.50 19.17
C SER A 10 29.89 5.42 18.41
N ILE A 11 30.44 4.20 18.25
CA ILE A 11 29.72 3.05 17.65
C ILE A 11 28.98 2.33 18.75
N SER A 12 27.64 2.45 18.75
CA SER A 12 26.77 1.72 19.70
C SER A 12 26.36 0.37 19.11
N ILE A 13 26.54 -0.69 19.89
CA ILE A 13 25.99 -2.01 19.56
C ILE A 13 24.63 -2.13 20.23
N LEU A 14 23.61 -2.45 19.46
CA LEU A 14 22.28 -2.74 19.96
C LEU A 14 22.07 -4.25 19.96
N GLU A 15 21.75 -4.81 21.11
CA GLU A 15 21.53 -6.23 21.26
C GLU A 15 20.05 -6.58 21.38
N GLY A 16 19.65 -7.69 20.77
CA GLY A 16 18.32 -8.26 20.90
C GLY A 16 17.19 -7.29 20.50
N LEU A 17 16.13 -7.27 21.32
CA LEU A 17 14.91 -6.50 21.05
C LEU A 17 15.05 -4.98 21.24
N GLU A 18 16.16 -4.50 21.81
CA GLU A 18 16.42 -3.04 21.89
C GLU A 18 16.62 -2.42 20.50
N ALA A 19 17.21 -3.18 19.57
CA ALA A 19 17.35 -2.74 18.17
C ALA A 19 15.98 -2.51 17.52
N VAL A 20 15.01 -3.40 17.77
CA VAL A 20 13.63 -3.28 17.28
C VAL A 20 12.97 -2.01 17.81
N ARG A 21 13.07 -1.75 19.12
CA ARG A 21 12.48 -0.56 19.75
C ARG A 21 13.10 0.76 19.27
N LYS A 22 14.41 0.78 19.00
CA LYS A 22 15.12 1.98 18.50
C LYS A 22 14.88 2.23 17.01
N ARG A 23 14.62 1.20 16.21
CA ARG A 23 14.42 1.29 14.75
C ARG A 23 13.22 0.45 14.30
N PRO A 24 12.01 0.72 14.81
CA PRO A 24 10.82 -0.09 14.52
C PRO A 24 10.50 -0.14 13.03
N GLY A 25 10.71 0.96 12.29
CA GLY A 25 10.47 1.03 10.85
C GLY A 25 11.22 -0.01 10.02
N MET A 26 12.37 -0.51 10.48
CA MET A 26 13.10 -1.59 9.80
C MET A 26 12.36 -2.92 9.84
N TYR A 27 11.47 -3.14 10.81
CA TYR A 27 10.77 -4.41 11.04
C TYR A 27 9.29 -4.36 10.63
N ILE A 28 8.63 -3.22 10.83
CA ILE A 28 7.19 -3.05 10.57
C ILE A 28 6.89 -1.97 9.52
N GLY A 29 7.92 -1.45 8.84
CA GLY A 29 7.81 -0.47 7.76
C GLY A 29 7.54 0.96 8.23
N SER A 30 6.65 1.18 9.19
CA SER A 30 6.32 2.51 9.72
C SER A 30 5.90 2.44 11.18
N VAL A 31 5.84 3.58 11.87
CA VAL A 31 5.27 3.71 13.24
C VAL A 31 3.87 4.32 13.25
N GLY A 32 3.30 4.58 12.08
CA GLY A 32 1.92 5.02 11.90
C GLY A 32 0.93 3.86 11.95
N THR A 33 -0.29 4.11 11.51
CA THR A 33 -1.40 3.12 11.55
C THR A 33 -1.10 1.83 10.79
N LYS A 34 -0.35 1.91 9.67
CA LYS A 34 0.08 0.74 8.88
C LYS A 34 0.95 -0.19 9.72
N GLY A 35 2.02 0.34 10.34
CA GLY A 35 2.88 -0.45 11.21
C GLY A 35 2.17 -0.93 12.48
N LEU A 36 1.21 -0.17 12.99
CA LEU A 36 0.37 -0.61 14.11
C LEU A 36 -0.46 -1.84 13.75
N ASN A 37 -1.18 -1.81 12.62
CA ASN A 37 -1.97 -2.95 12.15
C ASN A 37 -1.08 -4.15 11.81
N HIS A 38 0.17 -3.91 11.37
CA HIS A 38 1.12 -4.96 11.05
C HIS A 38 1.42 -5.89 12.25
N LEU A 39 1.33 -5.38 13.48
CA LEU A 39 1.46 -6.21 14.69
C LEU A 39 0.40 -7.33 14.73
N ILE A 40 -0.84 -7.03 14.33
CA ILE A 40 -1.92 -8.03 14.23
C ILE A 40 -1.57 -9.05 13.15
N TYR A 41 -1.10 -8.59 11.98
CA TYR A 41 -0.78 -9.47 10.85
C TYR A 41 0.34 -10.45 11.20
N GLU A 42 1.39 -10.01 11.89
CA GLU A 42 2.49 -10.91 12.30
C GLU A 42 2.03 -12.06 13.20
N ILE A 43 1.08 -11.82 14.10
CA ILE A 43 0.54 -12.89 14.95
C ILE A 43 -0.48 -13.75 14.17
N ALA A 44 -1.34 -13.13 13.35
CA ALA A 44 -2.30 -13.87 12.53
C ALA A 44 -1.61 -14.76 11.50
N ASP A 45 -0.53 -14.28 10.86
CA ASP A 45 0.26 -15.05 9.90
C ASP A 45 0.92 -16.29 10.54
N ASN A 46 1.25 -16.25 11.84
CA ASN A 46 1.72 -17.44 12.56
C ASN A 46 0.61 -18.51 12.70
N ALA A 47 -0.64 -18.08 12.93
CA ALA A 47 -1.79 -18.98 12.95
C ALA A 47 -2.14 -19.52 11.55
N VAL A 48 -1.96 -18.70 10.50
CA VAL A 48 -2.08 -19.15 9.10
C VAL A 48 -1.02 -20.19 8.75
N ASP A 49 0.22 -20.03 9.24
CA ASP A 49 1.27 -21.04 9.05
C ASP A 49 0.90 -22.39 9.74
N GLU A 50 0.21 -22.37 10.88
CA GLU A 50 -0.38 -23.58 11.49
C GLU A 50 -1.47 -24.21 10.61
N HIS A 51 -2.27 -23.38 9.91
CA HIS A 51 -3.24 -23.87 8.94
C HIS A 51 -2.56 -24.52 7.73
N LEU A 52 -1.55 -23.87 7.16
CA LEU A 52 -0.76 -24.41 6.04
C LEU A 52 -0.06 -25.74 6.42
N ALA A 53 0.29 -25.90 7.70
CA ALA A 53 0.82 -27.15 8.23
C ALA A 53 -0.28 -28.21 8.52
N GLY A 54 -1.56 -27.88 8.35
CA GLY A 54 -2.71 -28.77 8.52
C GLY A 54 -3.25 -28.90 9.94
N TYR A 55 -2.89 -27.99 10.85
CA TYR A 55 -3.25 -28.10 12.26
C TYR A 55 -4.22 -27.03 12.77
N CYS A 56 -4.47 -25.98 12.01
CA CYS A 56 -5.38 -24.89 12.38
C CYS A 56 -6.54 -24.79 11.40
N SER A 57 -7.76 -24.65 11.89
CA SER A 57 -8.96 -24.45 11.09
C SER A 57 -9.76 -23.21 11.48
N GLU A 58 -9.41 -22.56 12.60
CA GLU A 58 -10.08 -21.38 13.11
C GLU A 58 -9.08 -20.37 13.66
N ILE A 59 -9.22 -19.11 13.23
CA ILE A 59 -8.49 -17.96 13.76
C ILE A 59 -9.51 -16.92 14.20
N ARG A 60 -9.29 -16.32 15.37
CA ARG A 60 -10.14 -15.23 15.88
C ARG A 60 -9.29 -14.02 16.19
N VAL A 61 -9.62 -12.89 15.58
CA VAL A 61 -8.96 -11.59 15.78
C VAL A 61 -9.94 -10.66 16.45
N THR A 62 -9.62 -10.19 17.65
CA THR A 62 -10.50 -9.33 18.45
C THR A 62 -9.80 -8.01 18.76
N LEU A 63 -10.46 -6.89 18.47
CA LEU A 63 -10.08 -5.55 18.94
C LEU A 63 -10.87 -5.23 20.22
N ASN A 64 -10.17 -5.02 21.32
CA ASN A 64 -10.80 -4.83 22.64
C ASN A 64 -10.99 -3.34 22.98
N ASN A 65 -11.92 -3.05 23.89
CA ASN A 65 -12.23 -1.70 24.38
C ASN A 65 -11.05 -0.99 25.06
N ASP A 66 -10.16 -1.74 25.65
CA ASP A 66 -8.98 -1.23 26.36
C ASP A 66 -7.80 -0.90 25.43
N GLY A 67 -8.00 -0.99 24.10
CA GLY A 67 -6.99 -0.73 23.08
C GLY A 67 -6.07 -1.92 22.80
N THR A 68 -6.33 -3.08 23.39
CA THR A 68 -5.59 -4.31 23.06
C THR A 68 -6.13 -5.00 21.83
N ALA A 69 -5.28 -5.83 21.21
CA ALA A 69 -5.69 -6.80 20.21
C ALA A 69 -5.43 -8.21 20.73
N THR A 70 -6.38 -9.12 20.46
CA THR A 70 -6.27 -10.54 20.81
C THR A 70 -6.37 -11.38 19.55
N ILE A 71 -5.40 -12.24 19.31
CA ILE A 71 -5.41 -13.23 18.22
C ILE A 71 -5.37 -14.62 18.86
N LYS A 72 -6.34 -15.44 18.48
CA LYS A 72 -6.51 -16.80 18.97
C LYS A 72 -6.58 -17.77 17.80
N ASP A 73 -5.85 -18.86 17.87
CA ASP A 73 -5.92 -19.99 16.95
C ASP A 73 -6.30 -21.30 17.67
N ASN A 74 -6.70 -22.29 16.89
CA ASN A 74 -6.92 -23.66 17.35
C ASN A 74 -5.86 -24.64 16.83
N GLY A 75 -4.64 -24.15 16.57
CA GLY A 75 -3.50 -24.94 16.12
C GLY A 75 -2.92 -25.87 17.21
N ARG A 76 -1.69 -26.32 17.01
CA ARG A 76 -1.00 -27.24 17.97
C ARG A 76 -0.66 -26.58 19.30
N GLY A 77 -0.61 -25.27 19.37
CA GLY A 77 -0.02 -24.50 20.46
C GLY A 77 1.52 -24.43 20.37
N ILE A 78 2.09 -23.31 20.80
CA ILE A 78 3.54 -23.13 20.85
C ILE A 78 4.13 -24.12 21.85
N PRO A 79 5.28 -24.82 21.55
CA PRO A 79 5.91 -25.72 22.48
C PRO A 79 6.30 -25.05 23.82
N VAL A 80 5.96 -25.69 24.94
CA VAL A 80 6.20 -25.16 26.31
C VAL A 80 7.45 -25.74 26.97
N GLY A 81 8.06 -26.78 26.37
CA GLY A 81 9.27 -27.41 26.87
C GLY A 81 10.50 -26.49 26.84
N ILE A 82 11.53 -26.86 27.62
CA ILE A 82 12.79 -26.12 27.63
C ILE A 82 13.54 -26.31 26.31
N HIS A 83 13.91 -25.19 25.67
CA HIS A 83 14.69 -25.21 24.44
C HIS A 83 16.15 -25.66 24.71
N PRO A 84 16.65 -26.69 24.02
CA PRO A 84 17.95 -27.32 24.39
C PRO A 84 19.15 -26.35 24.36
N LYS A 85 19.17 -25.40 23.44
CA LYS A 85 20.29 -24.44 23.33
C LYS A 85 20.11 -23.18 24.18
N ALA A 86 18.86 -22.75 24.41
CA ALA A 86 18.59 -21.49 25.10
C ALA A 86 18.44 -21.69 26.63
N GLY A 87 18.10 -22.90 27.10
CA GLY A 87 17.87 -23.17 28.52
C GLY A 87 16.62 -22.54 29.12
N ILE A 88 15.76 -21.93 28.30
CA ILE A 88 14.48 -21.31 28.68
C ILE A 88 13.33 -21.96 27.91
N PRO A 89 12.06 -21.77 28.31
CA PRO A 89 10.92 -22.30 27.59
C PRO A 89 10.91 -21.88 26.11
N ALA A 90 10.52 -22.78 25.21
CA ALA A 90 10.52 -22.51 23.78
C ALA A 90 9.61 -21.33 23.43
N VAL A 91 8.48 -21.16 24.11
CA VAL A 91 7.60 -19.98 23.96
C VAL A 91 8.34 -18.68 24.27
N GLU A 92 9.15 -18.67 25.34
CA GLU A 92 9.94 -17.49 25.70
C GLU A 92 11.00 -17.18 24.63
N VAL A 93 11.63 -18.21 24.05
CA VAL A 93 12.54 -18.03 22.91
C VAL A 93 11.84 -17.36 21.73
N VAL A 94 10.62 -17.81 21.37
CA VAL A 94 9.84 -17.26 20.25
C VAL A 94 9.52 -15.78 20.43
N PHE A 95 9.24 -15.36 21.67
CA PHE A 95 8.84 -13.97 21.94
C PHE A 95 9.99 -13.03 22.35
N THR A 96 11.17 -13.56 22.71
CA THR A 96 12.27 -12.72 23.22
C THR A 96 13.56 -12.77 22.40
N VAL A 97 13.69 -13.74 21.50
CA VAL A 97 14.90 -13.90 20.69
C VAL A 97 14.60 -13.63 19.22
N LEU A 98 15.36 -12.72 18.60
CA LEU A 98 15.29 -12.49 17.16
C LEU A 98 15.88 -13.68 16.40
N HIS A 99 15.33 -13.94 15.22
CA HIS A 99 15.76 -15.05 14.36
C HIS A 99 15.66 -16.43 15.03
N ALA A 100 14.63 -16.61 15.84
CA ALA A 100 14.30 -17.87 16.48
C ALA A 100 12.90 -18.35 16.07
N GLY A 101 12.74 -19.64 15.80
CA GLY A 101 11.45 -20.23 15.46
C GLY A 101 11.57 -21.61 14.83
N GLY A 102 10.48 -22.38 14.87
CA GLY A 102 10.38 -23.73 14.30
C GLY A 102 10.37 -23.80 12.77
N LYS A 103 10.50 -22.65 12.09
CA LYS A 103 10.42 -22.52 10.62
C LYS A 103 11.80 -22.55 9.93
N PHE A 104 12.91 -22.62 10.70
CA PHE A 104 14.29 -22.66 10.19
C PHE A 104 14.86 -24.06 9.95
N GLY A 105 14.12 -25.13 10.23
CA GLY A 105 14.61 -26.50 10.12
C GLY A 105 13.59 -27.43 9.48
N ASP A 106 14.02 -28.66 9.15
CA ASP A 106 13.21 -29.67 8.45
C ASP A 106 12.01 -30.23 9.26
N GLY A 107 11.73 -29.65 10.42
CA GLY A 107 10.96 -30.34 11.45
C GLY A 107 9.50 -29.98 11.61
N GLY A 108 8.90 -29.01 10.87
CA GLY A 108 7.54 -28.64 11.26
C GLY A 108 6.67 -27.93 10.23
N TYR A 109 7.29 -27.18 9.34
CA TYR A 109 6.60 -26.39 8.33
C TYR A 109 7.27 -26.56 6.98
N LYS A 110 6.60 -27.26 6.05
CA LYS A 110 7.10 -27.40 4.67
C LYS A 110 6.92 -26.11 3.85
N ILE A 111 5.90 -25.35 4.19
CA ILE A 111 5.53 -24.08 3.56
C ILE A 111 5.17 -23.12 4.69
N SER A 112 5.75 -21.94 4.70
CA SER A 112 5.40 -20.88 5.65
C SER A 112 5.60 -19.50 5.06
N GLY A 113 4.81 -18.52 5.49
CA GLY A 113 5.00 -17.10 5.20
C GLY A 113 6.04 -16.45 6.11
N GLY A 114 6.17 -16.95 7.34
CA GLY A 114 7.11 -16.45 8.36
C GLY A 114 8.54 -16.92 8.17
N LEU A 115 9.32 -16.25 7.31
CA LEU A 115 10.67 -16.69 6.92
C LEU A 115 11.79 -16.23 7.86
N HIS A 116 11.62 -15.13 8.56
CA HIS A 116 12.70 -14.46 9.28
C HIS A 116 12.75 -14.79 10.78
N GLY A 117 11.70 -15.43 11.33
CA GLY A 117 11.62 -15.77 12.75
C GLY A 117 11.69 -14.55 13.68
N VAL A 118 11.10 -13.44 13.26
CA VAL A 118 11.15 -12.18 14.03
C VAL A 118 9.77 -11.65 14.41
N GLY A 119 8.69 -12.04 13.72
CA GLY A 119 7.37 -11.43 13.89
C GLY A 119 6.88 -11.39 15.33
N ALA A 120 6.80 -12.53 16.01
CA ALA A 120 6.33 -12.60 17.40
C ALA A 120 7.20 -11.77 18.36
N SER A 121 8.53 -11.84 18.22
CA SER A 121 9.46 -11.07 19.06
C SER A 121 9.41 -9.58 18.77
N VAL A 122 9.15 -9.16 17.53
CA VAL A 122 8.92 -7.77 17.14
C VAL A 122 7.63 -7.24 17.78
N VAL A 123 6.52 -8.01 17.70
CA VAL A 123 5.25 -7.61 18.36
C VAL A 123 5.46 -7.43 19.86
N ASN A 124 6.16 -8.36 20.52
CA ASN A 124 6.50 -8.25 21.93
C ASN A 124 7.34 -6.99 22.23
N ALA A 125 8.38 -6.75 21.44
CA ALA A 125 9.26 -5.58 21.61
C ALA A 125 8.51 -4.24 21.48
N LEU A 126 7.52 -4.16 20.59
CA LEU A 126 6.76 -2.95 20.28
C LEU A 126 5.45 -2.83 21.08
N SER A 127 5.21 -3.77 22.00
CA SER A 127 4.07 -3.74 22.91
C SER A 127 4.46 -3.26 24.29
N LYS A 128 3.59 -2.49 24.93
CA LYS A 128 3.69 -2.07 26.33
C LYS A 128 3.66 -3.29 27.24
N TRP A 129 2.80 -4.25 26.91
CA TRP A 129 2.78 -5.59 27.45
C TRP A 129 2.16 -6.55 26.42
N LEU A 130 2.52 -7.83 26.55
CA LEU A 130 2.01 -8.93 25.76
C LEU A 130 1.78 -10.13 26.65
N GLU A 131 0.69 -10.85 26.43
CA GLU A 131 0.30 -12.06 27.13
C GLU A 131 0.11 -13.20 26.14
N VAL A 132 0.59 -14.36 26.51
CA VAL A 132 0.45 -15.59 25.72
C VAL A 132 -0.19 -16.65 26.58
N GLU A 133 -1.31 -17.18 26.13
CA GLU A 133 -1.94 -18.39 26.67
C GLU A 133 -1.78 -19.52 25.65
N ILE A 134 -1.33 -20.67 26.11
CA ILE A 134 -1.08 -21.85 25.27
C ILE A 134 -1.86 -23.01 25.82
N ARG A 135 -2.66 -23.66 24.97
CA ARG A 135 -3.37 -24.89 25.26
C ARG A 135 -2.69 -26.03 24.51
N VAL A 136 -2.07 -26.94 25.26
CA VAL A 136 -1.33 -28.07 24.70
C VAL A 136 -1.33 -29.27 25.68
N GLY A 137 -1.55 -30.46 25.16
CA GLY A 137 -1.48 -31.71 25.95
C GLY A 137 -2.54 -31.85 27.04
N GLY A 138 -3.60 -31.05 27.05
CA GLY A 138 -4.65 -30.99 28.07
C GLY A 138 -4.35 -30.00 29.21
N GLU A 139 -3.34 -29.18 29.03
CA GLU A 139 -2.88 -28.19 30.02
C GLU A 139 -2.93 -26.79 29.41
N VAL A 140 -3.14 -25.79 30.27
CA VAL A 140 -3.12 -24.37 29.91
C VAL A 140 -1.92 -23.73 30.56
N TYR A 141 -1.11 -23.08 29.73
CA TYR A 141 0.09 -22.36 30.16
C TYR A 141 -0.09 -20.88 29.85
N PHE A 142 0.52 -20.02 30.68
CA PHE A 142 0.46 -18.57 30.55
C PHE A 142 1.82 -17.95 30.81
N GLN A 143 2.16 -16.95 29.98
CA GLN A 143 3.33 -16.10 30.23
C GLN A 143 3.04 -14.68 29.80
N ARG A 144 3.55 -13.73 30.59
CA ARG A 144 3.42 -12.29 30.34
C ARG A 144 4.77 -11.65 30.07
N TYR A 145 4.75 -10.69 29.17
CA TYR A 145 5.92 -9.90 28.76
C TYR A 145 5.64 -8.40 28.89
N LYS A 146 6.70 -7.63 29.08
CA LYS A 146 6.65 -6.16 29.09
C LYS A 146 7.80 -5.63 28.28
N ARG A 147 7.48 -4.90 27.17
CA ARG A 147 8.47 -4.27 26.29
C ARG A 147 9.58 -5.22 25.87
N GLY A 148 9.21 -6.41 25.43
CA GLY A 148 10.14 -7.42 24.95
C GLY A 148 10.72 -8.35 26.00
N LYS A 149 10.49 -8.14 27.31
CA LYS A 149 11.09 -8.96 28.40
C LYS A 149 10.02 -9.76 29.12
N ALA A 150 10.29 -11.03 29.42
CA ALA A 150 9.43 -11.83 30.28
C ALA A 150 9.38 -11.20 31.70
N VAL A 151 8.19 -11.06 32.27
CA VAL A 151 7.99 -10.50 33.61
C VAL A 151 7.81 -11.58 34.67
N ALA A 152 7.52 -12.81 34.24
CA ALA A 152 7.41 -13.98 35.08
C ALA A 152 7.82 -15.26 34.29
N PRO A 153 8.19 -16.35 34.94
CA PRO A 153 8.35 -17.63 34.28
C PRO A 153 7.05 -18.10 33.62
N LEU A 154 7.16 -19.05 32.67
CA LEU A 154 6.00 -19.73 32.12
C LEU A 154 5.28 -20.53 33.23
N GLU A 155 4.00 -20.27 33.43
CA GLU A 155 3.20 -20.90 34.49
C GLU A 155 2.10 -21.80 33.90
N LYS A 156 1.84 -22.93 34.54
CA LYS A 156 0.65 -23.72 34.26
C LYS A 156 -0.52 -23.15 35.06
N THR A 157 -1.50 -22.58 34.34
CA THR A 157 -2.63 -21.88 34.97
C THR A 157 -3.91 -22.71 35.03
N GLY A 158 -3.97 -23.81 34.26
CA GLY A 158 -5.20 -24.60 34.23
C GLY A 158 -5.07 -25.91 33.44
N THR A 159 -6.24 -26.51 33.19
CA THR A 159 -6.38 -27.69 32.35
C THR A 159 -7.46 -27.47 31.30
N CYS A 160 -7.32 -28.12 30.15
CA CYS A 160 -8.28 -28.10 29.06
C CYS A 160 -8.54 -29.52 28.53
N ARG A 161 -9.43 -29.70 27.59
CA ARG A 161 -9.58 -30.98 26.89
C ARG A 161 -8.31 -31.26 26.07
N LYS A 162 -7.89 -32.54 25.97
CA LYS A 162 -6.68 -32.91 25.21
C LYS A 162 -6.67 -32.45 23.74
N ASN A 163 -7.85 -32.35 23.14
CA ASN A 163 -8.04 -31.88 21.75
C ASN A 163 -8.33 -30.38 21.67
N ASP A 164 -8.45 -29.67 22.79
CA ASP A 164 -8.55 -28.19 22.80
C ASP A 164 -7.11 -27.64 22.89
N THR A 165 -6.52 -27.46 21.72
CA THR A 165 -5.16 -26.93 21.55
C THR A 165 -5.20 -25.56 20.89
N GLY A 166 -4.11 -24.81 20.95
CA GLY A 166 -3.97 -23.54 20.27
C GLY A 166 -3.19 -22.51 21.07
N THR A 167 -3.01 -21.36 20.46
CA THR A 167 -2.33 -20.20 21.06
C THR A 167 -3.27 -19.01 21.08
N THR A 168 -3.24 -18.25 22.16
CA THR A 168 -3.91 -16.94 22.27
C THR A 168 -2.87 -15.90 22.63
N VAL A 169 -2.74 -14.87 21.82
CA VAL A 169 -1.83 -13.74 22.05
C VAL A 169 -2.66 -12.48 22.21
N THR A 170 -2.50 -11.81 23.35
CA THR A 170 -3.11 -10.50 23.61
C THR A 170 -2.01 -9.47 23.85
N PHE A 171 -2.08 -8.33 23.19
CA PHE A 171 -1.06 -7.30 23.35
C PHE A 171 -1.63 -5.90 23.34
N LEU A 172 -0.96 -4.99 24.03
CA LEU A 172 -1.22 -3.56 24.04
C LEU A 172 -0.05 -2.85 23.34
N PRO A 173 -0.26 -2.19 22.20
CA PRO A 173 0.79 -1.40 21.54
C PRO A 173 1.40 -0.35 22.46
N ASP A 174 2.73 -0.13 22.33
CA ASP A 174 3.44 0.82 23.17
C ASP A 174 3.28 2.25 22.64
N ASP A 175 2.67 3.11 23.41
CA ASP A 175 2.44 4.53 23.17
C ASP A 175 3.74 5.37 23.16
N GLU A 176 4.88 4.82 23.57
CA GLU A 176 6.20 5.41 23.38
C GLU A 176 6.77 5.17 21.96
N ILE A 177 6.20 4.23 21.21
CA ILE A 177 6.67 3.85 19.87
C ILE A 177 5.72 4.37 18.79
N PHE A 178 4.42 4.17 19.00
CA PHE A 178 3.39 4.50 18.01
C PHE A 178 2.78 5.87 18.29
N GLU A 179 2.71 6.72 17.27
CA GLU A 179 2.04 8.02 17.35
C GLU A 179 0.55 7.90 17.65
N LYS A 180 -0.08 6.85 17.15
CA LYS A 180 -1.48 6.48 17.38
C LYS A 180 -1.56 5.00 17.69
N THR A 181 -2.27 4.65 18.77
CA THR A 181 -2.45 3.25 19.21
C THR A 181 -3.82 2.68 18.88
N ARG A 182 -4.63 3.41 18.09
CA ARG A 182 -5.96 2.94 17.67
C ARG A 182 -5.84 2.20 16.33
N PHE A 183 -6.20 0.92 16.33
CA PHE A 183 -6.26 0.08 15.14
C PHE A 183 -7.34 0.54 14.17
N LYS A 184 -7.06 0.47 12.86
CA LYS A 184 -8.05 0.66 11.79
C LYS A 184 -8.69 -0.67 11.42
N SER A 185 -9.98 -0.85 11.73
CA SER A 185 -10.74 -2.07 11.47
C SER A 185 -10.79 -2.43 9.99
N GLU A 186 -11.05 -1.46 9.11
CA GLU A 186 -11.26 -1.70 7.68
C GLU A 186 -10.05 -2.39 7.03
N ALA A 187 -8.84 -1.87 7.27
CA ALA A 187 -7.62 -2.48 6.72
C ALA A 187 -7.37 -3.89 7.28
N ILE A 188 -7.75 -4.13 8.55
CA ILE A 188 -7.64 -5.46 9.17
C ILE A 188 -8.66 -6.40 8.55
N LYS A 189 -9.92 -5.98 8.39
CA LYS A 189 -10.99 -6.76 7.75
C LYS A 189 -10.61 -7.18 6.34
N SER A 190 -10.17 -6.23 5.50
CA SER A 190 -9.71 -6.52 4.14
C SER A 190 -8.59 -7.57 4.11
N ARG A 191 -7.58 -7.43 4.98
CA ARG A 191 -6.47 -8.38 5.06
C ARG A 191 -6.89 -9.77 5.54
N LEU A 192 -7.80 -9.85 6.51
CA LEU A 192 -8.33 -11.13 7.00
C LEU A 192 -9.20 -11.84 5.96
N HIS A 193 -10.02 -11.08 5.21
CA HIS A 193 -10.83 -11.62 4.12
C HIS A 193 -9.94 -12.15 2.98
N GLU A 194 -8.92 -11.37 2.57
CA GLU A 194 -7.90 -11.84 1.62
C GLU A 194 -7.25 -13.14 2.09
N THR A 195 -6.90 -13.22 3.37
CA THR A 195 -6.32 -14.44 3.97
C THR A 195 -7.28 -15.63 3.90
N ALA A 196 -8.59 -15.42 4.09
CA ALA A 196 -9.58 -16.49 3.96
C ALA A 196 -9.69 -17.02 2.53
N TYR A 197 -9.68 -16.14 1.52
CA TYR A 197 -9.66 -16.55 0.10
C TYR A 197 -8.44 -17.38 -0.27
N LEU A 198 -7.28 -17.07 0.30
CA LEU A 198 -6.03 -17.81 0.03
C LEU A 198 -5.93 -19.15 0.75
N ASN A 199 -6.83 -19.41 1.73
CA ASN A 199 -6.79 -20.58 2.60
C ASN A 199 -8.17 -21.25 2.71
N PRO A 200 -8.64 -21.94 1.65
CA PRO A 200 -9.89 -22.69 1.72
C PRO A 200 -9.90 -23.67 2.89
N GLY A 201 -10.97 -23.64 3.69
CA GLY A 201 -11.10 -24.49 4.90
C GLY A 201 -10.62 -23.82 6.18
N LEU A 202 -10.06 -22.60 6.12
CA LEU A 202 -9.80 -21.76 7.28
C LEU A 202 -11.00 -20.84 7.52
N THR A 203 -11.49 -20.83 8.76
CA THR A 203 -12.50 -19.83 9.20
C THR A 203 -11.81 -18.76 10.02
N ILE A 204 -12.03 -17.50 9.67
CA ILE A 204 -11.47 -16.36 10.39
C ILE A 204 -12.61 -15.51 10.94
N TYR A 205 -12.63 -15.33 12.25
CA TYR A 205 -13.55 -14.41 12.92
C TYR A 205 -12.83 -13.09 13.21
N PHE A 206 -13.45 -12.00 12.79
CA PHE A 206 -13.06 -10.65 13.21
C PHE A 206 -14.11 -10.12 14.18
N GLU A 207 -13.68 -9.67 15.35
CA GLU A 207 -14.53 -9.09 16.37
C GLU A 207 -14.00 -7.70 16.76
N ASP A 208 -14.75 -6.66 16.48
CA ASP A 208 -14.50 -5.34 17.04
C ASP A 208 -15.41 -5.14 18.25
N LYS A 209 -14.84 -5.07 19.45
CA LYS A 209 -15.56 -4.87 20.71
C LYS A 209 -15.49 -3.43 21.21
N ARG A 210 -14.90 -2.54 20.40
CA ARG A 210 -14.72 -1.15 20.78
C ARG A 210 -16.05 -0.41 20.74
N GLN A 211 -16.29 0.40 21.76
CA GLN A 211 -17.54 1.14 21.90
C GLN A 211 -17.82 2.01 20.65
N GLY A 212 -19.01 1.84 20.07
CA GLY A 212 -19.46 2.53 18.86
C GLY A 212 -18.93 1.93 17.55
N SER A 213 -18.26 0.77 17.62
CA SER A 213 -17.75 0.05 16.45
C SER A 213 -17.98 -1.46 16.59
N GLU A 214 -18.92 -1.88 17.46
CA GLU A 214 -19.16 -3.29 17.77
C GLU A 214 -19.61 -4.06 16.53
N GLU A 215 -18.79 -5.00 16.13
CA GLU A 215 -19.00 -5.78 14.90
C GLU A 215 -18.43 -7.18 15.07
N THR A 216 -19.07 -8.18 14.47
CA THR A 216 -18.53 -9.54 14.35
C THR A 216 -18.73 -10.01 12.92
N ILE A 217 -17.65 -10.40 12.26
CA ILE A 217 -17.64 -10.88 10.88
C ILE A 217 -16.98 -12.26 10.86
N GLU A 218 -17.56 -13.17 10.09
CA GLU A 218 -16.98 -14.47 9.78
C GLU A 218 -16.55 -14.49 8.33
N TYR A 219 -15.31 -14.84 8.07
CA TYR A 219 -14.75 -15.08 6.75
C TYR A 219 -14.50 -16.59 6.60
N ASN A 220 -15.18 -17.21 5.66
CA ASN A 220 -14.99 -18.61 5.28
C ASN A 220 -15.23 -18.74 3.79
N GLU A 221 -14.16 -18.97 3.02
CA GLU A 221 -14.18 -18.92 1.56
C GLU A 221 -13.82 -20.29 0.97
N PRO A 222 -14.78 -21.22 0.90
CA PRO A 222 -14.52 -22.58 0.43
C PRO A 222 -14.09 -22.65 -1.03
N ASP A 223 -14.54 -21.70 -1.86
CA ASP A 223 -14.15 -21.59 -3.27
C ASP A 223 -12.80 -20.88 -3.48
N GLY A 224 -12.18 -20.39 -2.42
CA GLY A 224 -10.84 -19.83 -2.42
C GLY A 224 -10.65 -18.68 -3.40
N ILE A 225 -9.57 -18.71 -4.17
CA ILE A 225 -9.23 -17.61 -5.10
C ILE A 225 -10.22 -17.46 -6.25
N LYS A 226 -11.09 -18.45 -6.53
CA LYS A 226 -12.21 -18.27 -7.46
C LYS A 226 -13.24 -17.29 -6.92
N ALA A 227 -13.60 -17.43 -5.64
CA ALA A 227 -14.47 -16.48 -4.97
C ALA A 227 -13.84 -15.09 -4.91
N TYR A 228 -12.53 -15.02 -4.72
CA TYR A 228 -11.82 -13.74 -4.72
C TYR A 228 -11.86 -13.04 -6.08
N VAL A 229 -11.63 -13.76 -7.20
CA VAL A 229 -11.80 -13.18 -8.56
C VAL A 229 -13.22 -12.71 -8.78
N LYS A 230 -14.23 -13.49 -8.34
CA LYS A 230 -15.63 -13.12 -8.43
C LYS A 230 -15.94 -11.83 -7.67
N ASP A 231 -15.43 -11.70 -6.45
CA ASP A 231 -15.58 -10.52 -5.60
C ASP A 231 -14.92 -9.28 -6.23
N LEU A 232 -13.70 -9.42 -6.76
CA LEU A 232 -13.00 -8.34 -7.48
C LEU A 232 -13.72 -7.86 -8.74
N ASN A 233 -14.58 -8.70 -9.31
CA ASN A 233 -15.39 -8.40 -10.49
C ASN A 233 -16.86 -8.15 -10.17
N GLU A 234 -17.22 -8.02 -8.90
CA GLU A 234 -18.60 -7.71 -8.51
C GLU A 234 -19.06 -6.39 -9.15
N GLY A 235 -20.25 -6.42 -9.75
CA GLY A 235 -20.82 -5.26 -10.46
C GLY A 235 -20.21 -4.97 -11.84
N LYS A 236 -19.25 -5.77 -12.33
CA LYS A 236 -18.66 -5.63 -13.67
C LYS A 236 -19.33 -6.56 -14.68
N GLU A 237 -19.36 -6.15 -15.94
CA GLU A 237 -19.82 -6.99 -17.04
C GLU A 237 -18.75 -8.03 -17.39
N THR A 238 -19.01 -9.29 -17.09
CA THR A 238 -18.08 -10.40 -17.33
C THR A 238 -18.12 -10.86 -18.79
N VAL A 239 -16.95 -11.14 -19.37
CA VAL A 239 -16.77 -11.62 -20.75
C VAL A 239 -16.56 -13.12 -20.80
N THR A 240 -15.94 -13.70 -19.77
CA THR A 240 -15.68 -15.14 -19.66
C THR A 240 -16.15 -15.67 -18.31
N ASP A 241 -16.28 -17.00 -18.23
CA ASP A 241 -16.34 -17.67 -16.94
C ASP A 241 -15.01 -17.55 -16.20
N ILE A 242 -15.01 -17.82 -14.87
CA ILE A 242 -13.79 -17.87 -14.09
C ILE A 242 -13.01 -19.13 -14.45
N VAL A 243 -11.80 -18.96 -14.95
CA VAL A 243 -10.85 -20.04 -15.18
C VAL A 243 -10.05 -20.27 -13.91
N TYR A 244 -9.92 -21.52 -13.50
CA TYR A 244 -9.20 -21.89 -12.31
C TYR A 244 -8.35 -23.14 -12.57
N PHE A 245 -7.13 -23.12 -12.08
CA PHE A 245 -6.27 -24.32 -12.05
C PHE A 245 -5.38 -24.32 -10.82
N LYS A 246 -5.04 -25.54 -10.41
CA LYS A 246 -4.11 -25.80 -9.30
C LYS A 246 -3.26 -27.01 -9.65
N LYS A 247 -1.93 -26.85 -9.62
CA LYS A 247 -0.99 -27.92 -9.96
C LYS A 247 0.29 -27.78 -9.16
N SER A 248 0.84 -28.91 -8.72
CA SER A 248 2.16 -28.96 -8.08
C SER A 248 3.19 -29.51 -9.06
N GLN A 249 4.31 -28.82 -9.20
CA GLN A 249 5.44 -29.22 -10.02
C GLN A 249 6.74 -28.82 -9.30
N ASP A 250 7.73 -29.72 -9.29
CA ASP A 250 9.06 -29.51 -8.70
C ASP A 250 9.00 -29.04 -7.21
N GLY A 251 7.99 -29.48 -6.47
CA GLY A 251 7.80 -29.13 -5.07
C GLY A 251 7.17 -27.74 -4.85
N ILE A 252 6.83 -27.03 -5.92
CA ILE A 252 6.13 -25.74 -5.90
C ILE A 252 4.67 -25.96 -6.29
N GLU A 253 3.72 -25.51 -5.47
CA GLU A 253 2.31 -25.50 -5.80
C GLU A 253 1.96 -24.16 -6.46
N VAL A 254 1.33 -24.23 -7.63
CA VAL A 254 0.82 -23.08 -8.36
C VAL A 254 -0.70 -23.15 -8.37
N GLU A 255 -1.34 -22.08 -7.95
CA GLU A 255 -2.78 -21.93 -7.98
C GLU A 255 -3.11 -20.59 -8.66
N ALA A 256 -3.95 -20.61 -9.68
CA ALA A 256 -4.35 -19.40 -10.37
C ALA A 256 -5.83 -19.42 -10.73
N ALA A 257 -6.43 -18.23 -10.66
CA ALA A 257 -7.77 -17.97 -11.14
C ALA A 257 -7.77 -16.67 -11.94
N PHE A 258 -8.53 -16.64 -13.07
CA PHE A 258 -8.68 -15.42 -13.84
C PHE A 258 -10.03 -15.35 -14.53
N GLN A 259 -10.46 -14.13 -14.84
CA GLN A 259 -11.67 -13.82 -15.57
C GLN A 259 -11.47 -12.56 -16.40
N TYR A 260 -12.14 -12.47 -17.54
CA TYR A 260 -12.19 -11.25 -18.33
C TYR A 260 -13.49 -10.47 -18.06
N VAL A 261 -13.36 -9.17 -17.96
CA VAL A 261 -14.43 -8.19 -17.83
C VAL A 261 -14.39 -7.18 -18.98
N ASN A 262 -15.52 -6.54 -19.30
CA ASN A 262 -15.60 -5.55 -20.38
C ASN A 262 -15.03 -4.18 -19.93
N GLU A 263 -13.80 -4.20 -19.41
CA GLU A 263 -13.04 -3.03 -19.01
C GLU A 263 -11.68 -3.00 -19.72
N PHE A 264 -10.94 -1.88 -19.61
CA PHE A 264 -9.63 -1.73 -20.24
C PHE A 264 -8.50 -1.67 -19.21
N GLU A 265 -8.61 -2.45 -18.14
CA GLU A 265 -7.61 -2.52 -17.09
C GLU A 265 -7.15 -3.96 -16.83
N GLU A 266 -5.86 -4.10 -16.49
CA GLU A 266 -5.28 -5.34 -16.01
C GLU A 266 -5.25 -5.28 -14.47
N ASN A 267 -5.88 -6.26 -13.80
CA ASN A 267 -5.81 -6.40 -12.35
C ASN A 267 -5.29 -7.79 -12.00
N ILE A 268 -3.96 -7.90 -11.79
CA ILE A 268 -3.31 -9.17 -11.48
C ILE A 268 -2.66 -9.10 -10.11
N LEU A 269 -3.19 -9.88 -9.17
CA LEU A 269 -2.66 -9.98 -7.81
C LEU A 269 -1.76 -11.21 -7.68
N GLY A 270 -0.57 -11.03 -7.10
CA GLY A 270 0.41 -12.08 -6.88
C GLY A 270 0.60 -12.41 -5.41
N PHE A 271 0.68 -13.72 -5.10
CA PHE A 271 0.91 -14.18 -3.73
C PHE A 271 1.99 -15.26 -3.70
N CYS A 272 2.81 -15.23 -2.66
CA CYS A 272 3.73 -16.32 -2.36
C CYS A 272 3.63 -16.68 -0.87
N ASN A 273 3.26 -17.94 -0.55
CA ASN A 273 3.01 -18.40 0.81
C ASN A 273 2.08 -17.45 1.60
N ASN A 274 0.96 -17.04 0.97
CA ASN A 274 -0.03 -16.10 1.49
C ASN A 274 0.45 -14.65 1.68
N ILE A 275 1.68 -14.34 1.27
CA ILE A 275 2.19 -12.96 1.30
C ILE A 275 1.86 -12.30 -0.04
N TYR A 276 1.18 -11.15 0.01
CA TYR A 276 0.91 -10.33 -1.16
C TYR A 276 2.21 -9.72 -1.69
N THR A 277 2.53 -10.03 -2.94
CA THR A 277 3.68 -9.47 -3.63
C THR A 277 3.26 -8.28 -4.46
N GLN A 278 3.12 -7.14 -3.81
CA GLN A 278 2.60 -5.91 -4.41
C GLN A 278 3.37 -5.47 -5.67
N GLU A 279 4.69 -5.67 -5.69
CA GLU A 279 5.56 -5.38 -6.83
C GLU A 279 5.72 -6.59 -7.78
N GLY A 280 4.89 -7.62 -7.60
CA GLY A 280 4.89 -8.83 -8.40
C GLY A 280 6.08 -9.75 -8.11
N GLY A 281 6.86 -10.07 -9.13
CA GLY A 281 8.01 -10.97 -9.04
C GLY A 281 8.00 -12.02 -10.16
N THR A 282 8.90 -12.98 -10.04
CA THR A 282 9.15 -14.01 -11.06
C THR A 282 7.91 -14.83 -11.42
N HIS A 283 7.06 -15.16 -10.43
CA HIS A 283 5.81 -15.91 -10.64
C HIS A 283 4.81 -15.12 -11.49
N ILE A 284 4.61 -13.83 -11.22
CA ILE A 284 3.74 -12.95 -12.01
C ILE A 284 4.30 -12.76 -13.41
N THR A 285 5.61 -12.54 -13.53
CA THR A 285 6.28 -12.42 -14.83
C THR A 285 6.13 -13.72 -15.65
N GLY A 286 6.31 -14.88 -15.02
CA GLY A 286 6.12 -16.19 -15.63
C GLY A 286 4.70 -16.38 -16.16
N PHE A 287 3.68 -16.06 -15.36
CA PHE A 287 2.27 -16.10 -15.75
C PHE A 287 1.99 -15.16 -16.93
N LYS A 288 2.29 -13.87 -16.78
CA LYS A 288 2.02 -12.83 -17.79
C LYS A 288 2.66 -13.16 -19.15
N THR A 289 3.92 -13.55 -19.13
CA THR A 289 4.65 -13.86 -20.36
C THR A 289 4.08 -15.09 -21.04
N LYS A 290 3.89 -16.17 -20.30
CA LYS A 290 3.42 -17.41 -20.88
C LYS A 290 1.97 -17.32 -21.36
N PHE A 291 1.09 -16.71 -20.59
CA PHE A 291 -0.29 -16.48 -20.99
C PHE A 291 -0.36 -15.70 -22.32
N THR A 292 0.43 -14.63 -22.44
CA THR A 292 0.52 -13.84 -23.67
C THR A 292 0.99 -14.70 -24.87
N MET A 293 1.96 -15.57 -24.65
CA MET A 293 2.45 -16.47 -25.70
C MET A 293 1.38 -17.46 -26.16
N VAL A 294 0.66 -18.07 -25.22
CA VAL A 294 -0.41 -19.05 -25.53
C VAL A 294 -1.52 -18.38 -26.34
N ILE A 295 -1.99 -17.20 -25.95
CA ILE A 295 -3.05 -16.48 -26.69
C ILE A 295 -2.57 -16.11 -28.11
N ASN A 296 -1.33 -15.67 -28.28
CA ASN A 296 -0.78 -15.37 -29.61
C ASN A 296 -0.68 -16.62 -30.48
N GLN A 297 -0.31 -17.76 -29.89
CA GLN A 297 -0.27 -19.04 -30.59
C GLN A 297 -1.68 -19.39 -31.12
N TYR A 298 -2.69 -19.41 -30.27
CA TYR A 298 -4.06 -19.71 -30.68
C TYR A 298 -4.62 -18.70 -31.69
N ALA A 299 -4.28 -17.41 -31.55
CA ALA A 299 -4.71 -16.40 -32.51
C ALA A 299 -4.16 -16.67 -33.93
N ARG A 300 -2.96 -17.27 -34.04
CA ARG A 300 -2.39 -17.72 -35.31
C ARG A 300 -3.04 -19.01 -35.82
N GLU A 301 -3.22 -20.00 -34.94
CA GLU A 301 -3.85 -21.27 -35.28
C GLU A 301 -5.29 -21.09 -35.78
N LEU A 302 -6.02 -20.13 -35.20
CA LEU A 302 -7.37 -19.76 -35.63
C LEU A 302 -7.39 -18.82 -36.86
N GLY A 303 -6.21 -18.43 -37.38
CA GLY A 303 -6.12 -17.55 -38.55
C GLY A 303 -6.52 -16.09 -38.31
N ILE A 304 -6.69 -15.68 -37.05
CA ILE A 304 -6.98 -14.30 -36.64
C ILE A 304 -5.75 -13.41 -36.87
N LEU A 305 -4.57 -13.90 -36.48
CA LEU A 305 -3.29 -13.31 -36.84
C LEU A 305 -2.69 -14.07 -38.03
N LYS A 306 -2.39 -13.36 -39.10
CA LYS A 306 -1.69 -13.91 -40.26
C LYS A 306 -0.16 -13.93 -40.01
N ASP A 307 0.60 -14.71 -40.79
CA ASP A 307 2.07 -14.83 -40.63
C ASP A 307 2.81 -13.49 -40.63
N LYS A 308 2.29 -12.49 -41.34
CA LYS A 308 2.87 -11.16 -41.44
C LYS A 308 2.42 -10.19 -40.35
N ASP A 309 1.42 -10.56 -39.56
CA ASP A 309 0.88 -9.69 -38.52
C ASP A 309 1.78 -9.72 -37.29
N ALA A 310 1.96 -8.57 -36.66
CA ALA A 310 2.63 -8.50 -35.36
C ALA A 310 1.77 -9.18 -34.30
N ASN A 311 2.38 -9.85 -33.36
CA ASN A 311 1.72 -10.43 -32.20
C ASN A 311 0.99 -9.36 -31.39
N PHE A 312 -0.06 -9.74 -30.69
CA PHE A 312 -0.62 -8.94 -29.61
C PHE A 312 0.45 -8.72 -28.54
N THR A 313 0.53 -7.51 -28.02
CA THR A 313 1.40 -7.20 -26.88
C THR A 313 0.85 -7.84 -25.59
N GLY A 314 1.67 -7.90 -24.56
CA GLY A 314 1.20 -8.37 -23.26
C GLY A 314 0.03 -7.57 -22.73
N LEU A 315 0.03 -6.26 -22.91
CA LEU A 315 -1.09 -5.39 -22.54
C LEU A 315 -2.34 -5.67 -23.37
N ASP A 316 -2.21 -5.85 -24.68
CA ASP A 316 -3.37 -6.18 -25.53
C ASP A 316 -4.09 -7.44 -25.03
N VAL A 317 -3.30 -8.47 -24.66
CA VAL A 317 -3.83 -9.77 -24.22
C VAL A 317 -4.45 -9.70 -22.83
N ARG A 318 -3.84 -8.95 -21.90
CA ARG A 318 -4.27 -8.94 -20.51
C ARG A 318 -5.23 -7.81 -20.16
N ASN A 319 -5.52 -6.94 -21.10
CA ASN A 319 -6.49 -5.86 -20.91
C ASN A 319 -7.90 -6.43 -20.64
N GLY A 320 -8.55 -6.01 -19.58
CA GLY A 320 -9.81 -6.57 -19.07
C GLY A 320 -9.64 -7.85 -18.23
N MET A 321 -8.41 -8.28 -17.95
CA MET A 321 -8.15 -9.46 -17.12
C MET A 321 -8.11 -9.10 -15.64
N THR A 322 -8.91 -9.77 -14.82
CA THR A 322 -8.71 -9.90 -13.38
C THR A 322 -8.12 -11.28 -13.10
N ALA A 323 -6.97 -11.36 -12.43
CA ALA A 323 -6.32 -12.62 -12.12
C ALA A 323 -5.69 -12.64 -10.74
N ILE A 324 -5.65 -13.82 -10.14
CA ILE A 324 -4.92 -14.11 -8.92
C ILE A 324 -3.95 -15.25 -9.22
N VAL A 325 -2.68 -15.05 -8.90
CA VAL A 325 -1.62 -16.05 -9.06
C VAL A 325 -0.95 -16.27 -7.72
N ALA A 326 -1.22 -17.39 -7.09
CA ALA A 326 -0.67 -17.78 -5.81
C ALA A 326 0.32 -18.95 -5.98
N VAL A 327 1.47 -18.84 -5.34
CA VAL A 327 2.45 -19.92 -5.29
C VAL A 327 2.75 -20.31 -3.85
N LYS A 328 2.88 -21.63 -3.60
CA LYS A 328 3.43 -22.14 -2.35
C LYS A 328 4.82 -22.70 -2.63
N HIS A 329 5.81 -22.03 -2.09
CA HIS A 329 7.22 -22.32 -2.33
C HIS A 329 7.92 -22.74 -1.02
N PRO A 330 8.71 -23.83 -1.00
CA PRO A 330 9.36 -24.31 0.22
C PRO A 330 10.46 -23.37 0.73
N ALA A 331 11.11 -22.60 -0.15
CA ALA A 331 12.20 -21.70 0.19
C ALA A 331 12.07 -20.37 -0.59
N PRO A 332 11.04 -19.54 -0.32
CA PRO A 332 10.84 -18.30 -1.06
C PRO A 332 11.91 -17.26 -0.71
N ARG A 333 12.33 -16.51 -1.74
CA ARG A 333 13.24 -15.38 -1.63
C ARG A 333 12.55 -14.13 -2.11
N PHE A 334 12.64 -13.05 -1.35
CA PHE A 334 12.05 -11.78 -1.70
C PHE A 334 13.12 -10.70 -1.82
N GLU A 335 12.87 -9.71 -2.65
CA GLU A 335 13.63 -8.47 -2.65
C GLU A 335 13.24 -7.67 -1.39
N GLY A 336 14.17 -7.59 -0.42
CA GLY A 336 13.98 -6.82 0.80
C GLY A 336 13.13 -7.46 1.91
N GLN A 337 13.11 -6.78 3.05
CA GLN A 337 12.42 -7.22 4.27
C GLN A 337 10.89 -7.14 4.18
N THR A 338 10.37 -6.21 3.38
CA THR A 338 8.93 -5.98 3.20
C THR A 338 8.23 -7.04 2.35
N LYS A 339 9.01 -7.95 1.72
CA LYS A 339 8.52 -9.09 0.93
C LYS A 339 7.61 -8.70 -0.24
N THR A 340 7.76 -7.51 -0.78
CA THR A 340 6.89 -6.97 -1.83
C THR A 340 7.09 -7.61 -3.19
N LYS A 341 8.25 -8.23 -3.44
CA LYS A 341 8.60 -8.84 -4.73
C LYS A 341 9.29 -10.18 -4.57
N LEU A 342 8.78 -11.21 -5.25
CA LEU A 342 9.38 -12.54 -5.26
C LEU A 342 10.54 -12.63 -6.25
N ASP A 343 11.69 -13.15 -5.79
CA ASP A 343 12.94 -13.24 -6.60
C ASP A 343 13.38 -14.68 -6.92
N ASN A 344 12.51 -15.63 -6.82
CA ASN A 344 12.79 -17.05 -7.10
C ASN A 344 12.72 -17.36 -8.61
N PRO A 345 13.82 -17.65 -9.33
CA PRO A 345 13.77 -18.01 -10.75
C PRO A 345 13.01 -19.30 -11.03
N ASP A 346 13.11 -20.30 -10.14
CA ASP A 346 12.39 -21.56 -10.20
C ASP A 346 10.86 -21.37 -10.11
N ALA A 347 10.39 -20.48 -9.25
CA ALA A 347 8.97 -20.13 -9.20
C ALA A 347 8.46 -19.59 -10.55
N GLY A 348 9.21 -18.70 -11.20
CA GLY A 348 8.87 -18.17 -12.51
C GLY A 348 8.82 -19.26 -13.59
N THR A 349 9.76 -20.19 -13.55
CA THR A 349 9.83 -21.32 -14.49
C THR A 349 8.63 -22.27 -14.30
N VAL A 350 8.34 -22.66 -13.06
CA VAL A 350 7.22 -23.56 -12.76
C VAL A 350 5.89 -22.91 -13.09
N VAL A 351 5.68 -21.66 -12.68
CA VAL A 351 4.44 -20.93 -13.01
C VAL A 351 4.26 -20.84 -14.53
N SER A 352 5.34 -20.55 -15.27
CA SER A 352 5.30 -20.51 -16.73
C SER A 352 4.89 -21.86 -17.34
N ALA A 353 5.47 -22.95 -16.87
CA ALA A 353 5.15 -24.30 -17.35
C ALA A 353 3.69 -24.69 -17.04
N VAL A 354 3.28 -24.52 -15.78
CA VAL A 354 1.90 -24.82 -15.34
C VAL A 354 0.89 -23.95 -16.09
N THR A 355 1.16 -22.65 -16.25
CA THR A 355 0.28 -21.75 -17.03
C THR A 355 0.14 -22.22 -18.47
N ASN A 356 1.25 -22.64 -19.10
CA ASN A 356 1.21 -23.19 -20.47
C ASN A 356 0.23 -24.36 -20.57
N ASP A 357 0.43 -25.36 -19.73
CA ASP A 357 -0.32 -26.61 -19.79
C ASP A 357 -1.80 -26.41 -19.46
N GLU A 358 -2.08 -25.74 -18.36
CA GLU A 358 -3.44 -25.62 -17.85
C GLU A 358 -4.29 -24.64 -18.66
N VAL A 359 -3.70 -23.54 -19.15
CA VAL A 359 -4.41 -22.58 -20.01
C VAL A 359 -4.71 -23.19 -21.38
N GLN A 360 -3.77 -23.94 -21.97
CA GLN A 360 -4.03 -24.68 -23.22
C GLN A 360 -5.13 -25.72 -23.01
N LEU A 361 -5.02 -26.54 -21.95
CA LEU A 361 -6.02 -27.55 -21.63
C LEU A 361 -7.42 -26.96 -21.44
N TYR A 362 -7.51 -25.78 -20.83
CA TYR A 362 -8.79 -25.10 -20.67
C TYR A 362 -9.35 -24.60 -22.00
N PHE A 363 -8.55 -23.92 -22.82
CA PHE A 363 -9.01 -23.33 -24.07
C PHE A 363 -9.28 -24.37 -25.17
N ASP A 364 -8.59 -25.50 -25.17
CA ASP A 364 -8.91 -26.64 -26.06
C ASP A 364 -10.31 -27.18 -25.80
N ARG A 365 -10.80 -27.08 -24.57
CA ARG A 365 -12.16 -27.50 -24.17
C ARG A 365 -13.20 -26.39 -24.27
N ASN A 366 -12.78 -25.12 -24.28
CA ASN A 366 -13.64 -23.95 -24.17
C ASN A 366 -13.33 -22.93 -25.27
N ILE A 367 -13.52 -23.33 -26.52
CA ILE A 367 -13.16 -22.54 -27.70
C ILE A 367 -13.88 -21.18 -27.76
N GLU A 368 -15.10 -21.08 -27.23
CA GLU A 368 -15.83 -19.81 -27.21
C GLU A 368 -15.22 -18.82 -26.21
N SER A 369 -14.77 -19.29 -25.05
CA SER A 369 -14.00 -18.47 -24.10
C SER A 369 -12.69 -17.99 -24.73
N LEU A 370 -11.98 -18.85 -25.46
CA LEU A 370 -10.76 -18.46 -26.19
C LEU A 370 -11.05 -17.35 -27.21
N LYS A 371 -12.09 -17.52 -28.02
CA LYS A 371 -12.50 -16.50 -29.01
C LYS A 371 -12.85 -15.17 -28.35
N ALA A 372 -13.54 -15.20 -27.20
CA ALA A 372 -13.86 -14.00 -26.44
C ALA A 372 -12.59 -13.28 -25.93
N VAL A 373 -11.62 -14.01 -25.39
CA VAL A 373 -10.33 -13.47 -24.96
C VAL A 373 -9.56 -12.86 -26.14
N ILE A 374 -9.50 -13.57 -27.28
CA ILE A 374 -8.81 -13.03 -28.47
C ILE A 374 -9.53 -11.77 -28.99
N ALA A 375 -10.86 -11.72 -28.96
CA ALA A 375 -11.62 -10.53 -29.35
C ALA A 375 -11.31 -9.33 -28.44
N CYS A 376 -11.14 -9.55 -27.13
CA CYS A 376 -10.65 -8.51 -26.21
C CYS A 376 -9.26 -8.03 -26.61
N ALA A 377 -8.33 -8.94 -26.91
CA ALA A 377 -6.98 -8.60 -27.34
C ALA A 377 -6.98 -7.83 -28.68
N GLU A 378 -7.82 -8.23 -29.66
CA GLU A 378 -7.99 -7.49 -30.91
C GLU A 378 -8.52 -6.06 -30.70
N LYS A 379 -9.53 -5.92 -29.83
CA LYS A 379 -10.12 -4.63 -29.49
C LYS A 379 -9.06 -3.72 -28.84
N SER A 380 -8.31 -4.24 -27.90
CA SER A 380 -7.18 -3.55 -27.24
C SER A 380 -6.10 -3.16 -28.22
N ALA A 381 -5.65 -4.07 -29.09
CA ALA A 381 -4.64 -3.79 -30.12
C ALA A 381 -5.11 -2.73 -31.13
N LYS A 382 -6.39 -2.72 -31.50
CA LYS A 382 -6.96 -1.67 -32.39
C LYS A 382 -6.90 -0.30 -31.72
N ILE A 383 -7.27 -0.22 -30.44
CA ILE A 383 -7.22 1.03 -29.66
C ILE A 383 -5.77 1.49 -29.56
N ARG A 384 -4.85 0.64 -29.12
CA ARG A 384 -3.42 0.96 -29.01
C ARG A 384 -2.83 1.47 -30.34
N LYS A 385 -3.10 0.78 -31.46
CA LYS A 385 -2.63 1.22 -32.79
C LYS A 385 -3.22 2.58 -33.20
N ALA A 386 -4.49 2.85 -32.87
CA ALA A 386 -5.10 4.16 -33.13
C ALA A 386 -4.43 5.24 -32.27
N GLU A 387 -4.13 4.97 -31.02
CA GLU A 387 -3.43 5.86 -30.09
C GLU A 387 -1.98 6.11 -30.54
N GLU A 388 -1.22 5.07 -30.94
CA GLU A 388 0.13 5.20 -31.50
C GLU A 388 0.13 6.08 -32.75
N LYS A 389 -0.87 5.90 -33.63
CA LYS A 389 -1.01 6.73 -34.85
C LYS A 389 -1.34 8.17 -34.51
N ALA A 390 -2.24 8.42 -33.55
CA ALA A 390 -2.53 9.75 -33.07
C ALA A 390 -1.30 10.41 -32.42
N LYS A 391 -0.52 9.64 -31.66
CA LYS A 391 0.72 10.03 -31.01
C LYS A 391 1.82 10.36 -32.03
N THR A 392 2.00 9.53 -33.07
CA THR A 392 2.95 9.79 -34.15
C THR A 392 2.61 11.08 -34.88
N ASN A 393 1.34 11.35 -35.14
CA ASN A 393 0.87 12.60 -35.73
C ASN A 393 1.09 13.83 -34.82
N LEU A 394 1.13 13.64 -33.51
CA LEU A 394 1.45 14.68 -32.54
C LEU A 394 2.97 14.90 -32.39
N LEU A 395 3.77 13.85 -32.53
CA LEU A 395 5.23 13.89 -32.41
C LEU A 395 5.94 14.39 -33.69
N THR A 396 5.27 14.36 -34.86
CA THR A 396 5.79 14.92 -36.13
C THR A 396 5.67 16.46 -36.22
N LYS A 397 5.05 17.13 -35.22
CA LYS A 397 5.17 18.57 -35.03
C LYS A 397 6.38 18.88 -34.12
N PRO A 398 7.08 20.02 -34.31
CA PRO A 398 8.51 20.19 -33.98
C PRO A 398 8.88 19.85 -32.56
N LYS A 399 10.13 19.33 -32.40
CA LYS A 399 10.80 18.98 -31.14
C LYS A 399 10.33 19.85 -29.98
N PHE A 400 9.61 19.24 -29.04
CA PHE A 400 9.29 19.87 -27.76
C PHE A 400 10.61 20.14 -27.02
N SER A 401 11.06 21.38 -27.03
CA SER A 401 12.02 21.84 -26.04
C SER A 401 11.31 21.91 -24.69
N ILE A 402 11.99 21.57 -23.64
CA ILE A 402 11.53 21.64 -22.24
C ILE A 402 10.99 23.04 -21.90
N ASP A 403 11.39 24.06 -22.63
CA ASP A 403 11.00 25.47 -22.46
C ASP A 403 9.72 25.88 -23.20
N SER A 404 9.09 25.00 -23.99
CA SER A 404 8.01 25.41 -24.92
C SER A 404 6.67 25.74 -24.26
N ASN A 405 6.43 25.41 -23.00
CA ASN A 405 5.16 25.69 -22.34
C ASN A 405 5.16 26.91 -21.40
N GLY A 406 6.31 27.49 -21.07
CA GLY A 406 6.41 28.69 -20.23
C GLY A 406 5.83 28.60 -18.82
N LYS A 407 5.21 27.46 -18.47
CA LYS A 407 4.55 27.23 -17.17
C LYS A 407 5.50 26.73 -16.09
N LEU A 408 6.35 25.75 -16.41
CA LEU A 408 7.30 25.19 -15.46
C LEU A 408 8.44 26.19 -15.16
N ALA A 409 8.51 26.65 -13.94
CA ALA A 409 9.69 27.33 -13.42
C ALA A 409 10.64 26.26 -12.86
N ASN A 410 11.57 25.77 -13.70
CA ASN A 410 12.47 24.68 -13.33
C ASN A 410 13.50 25.12 -12.27
N CYS A 411 14.10 24.13 -11.58
CA CYS A 411 15.26 24.34 -10.72
C CYS A 411 16.57 24.33 -11.52
N GLU A 412 17.64 24.84 -10.92
CA GLU A 412 18.95 24.96 -11.54
C GLU A 412 19.74 23.65 -11.49
N SER A 413 19.57 22.89 -10.41
CA SER A 413 20.23 21.58 -10.24
C SER A 413 19.71 20.56 -11.25
N LYS A 414 20.60 19.67 -11.67
CA LYS A 414 20.31 18.50 -12.52
C LYS A 414 20.35 17.19 -11.73
N ASP A 415 20.71 17.26 -10.45
CA ASP A 415 20.70 16.10 -9.57
C ASP A 415 19.27 15.88 -9.06
N ALA A 416 18.62 14.84 -9.58
CA ALA A 416 17.24 14.51 -9.23
C ALA A 416 17.06 14.27 -7.73
N SER A 417 18.08 13.75 -7.03
CA SER A 417 18.00 13.38 -5.62
C SER A 417 17.85 14.59 -4.67
N GLU A 418 18.23 15.80 -5.11
CA GLU A 418 18.06 17.03 -4.34
C GLU A 418 16.93 17.92 -4.87
N CYS A 419 16.33 17.54 -6.02
CA CYS A 419 15.33 18.37 -6.69
C CYS A 419 13.90 17.99 -6.27
N GLU A 420 13.05 19.01 -6.15
CA GLU A 420 11.63 18.88 -5.83
C GLU A 420 10.80 19.68 -6.83
N VAL A 421 9.60 19.19 -7.16
CA VAL A 421 8.63 19.97 -7.95
C VAL A 421 7.35 20.14 -7.17
N PHE A 422 6.89 21.40 -7.09
CA PHE A 422 5.61 21.75 -6.49
C PHE A 422 4.58 21.95 -7.60
N ILE A 423 3.50 21.17 -7.57
CA ILE A 423 2.32 21.38 -8.40
C ILE A 423 1.42 22.35 -7.65
N VAL A 424 1.24 23.54 -8.20
CA VAL A 424 0.58 24.66 -7.50
C VAL A 424 -0.72 25.02 -8.19
N GLU A 425 -1.78 25.24 -7.44
CA GLU A 425 -3.07 25.68 -7.95
C GLU A 425 -3.01 27.13 -8.40
N GLY A 426 -3.24 27.33 -9.70
CA GLY A 426 -3.39 28.66 -10.31
C GLY A 426 -2.09 29.44 -10.52
N ASP A 427 -2.21 30.46 -11.36
CA ASP A 427 -1.06 31.33 -11.71
C ASP A 427 -0.71 32.31 -10.58
N SER A 428 -1.65 32.69 -9.72
CA SER A 428 -1.44 33.61 -8.60
C SER A 428 -0.55 32.99 -7.52
N ALA A 429 -0.96 31.84 -6.97
CA ALA A 429 -0.16 31.11 -6.00
C ALA A 429 1.16 30.63 -6.62
N GLY A 430 1.14 30.23 -7.90
CA GLY A 430 2.33 29.93 -8.67
C GLY A 430 3.31 31.09 -8.76
N GLY A 431 2.85 32.33 -8.83
CA GLY A 431 3.68 33.56 -8.81
C GLY A 431 4.38 33.76 -7.47
N SER A 432 3.63 33.66 -6.36
CA SER A 432 4.19 33.74 -5.00
C SER A 432 5.20 32.62 -4.75
N ALA A 433 4.86 31.38 -5.12
CA ALA A 433 5.75 30.24 -4.98
C ALA A 433 7.06 30.35 -5.80
N LYS A 434 6.98 30.88 -7.05
CA LYS A 434 8.17 31.13 -7.88
C LYS A 434 9.10 32.16 -7.25
N THR A 435 8.56 33.12 -6.52
CA THR A 435 9.35 34.13 -5.81
C THR A 435 9.97 33.57 -4.53
N ALA A 436 9.19 32.76 -3.78
CA ALA A 436 9.56 32.21 -2.48
C ALA A 436 10.57 31.05 -2.56
N ARG A 437 10.55 30.25 -3.62
CA ARG A 437 11.28 28.98 -3.74
C ARG A 437 12.80 29.08 -3.64
N ASN A 438 13.44 28.01 -3.25
CA ASN A 438 14.87 27.80 -3.51
C ASN A 438 15.08 27.48 -5.00
N ARG A 439 15.61 28.42 -5.77
CA ARG A 439 15.79 28.26 -7.23
C ARG A 439 16.74 27.13 -7.60
N ARG A 440 17.66 26.76 -6.72
CA ARG A 440 18.63 25.70 -6.98
C ARG A 440 17.95 24.33 -7.06
N THR A 441 17.05 24.02 -6.11
CA THR A 441 16.52 22.66 -5.93
C THR A 441 15.02 22.54 -6.10
N GLN A 442 14.27 23.66 -6.10
CA GLN A 442 12.80 23.62 -6.16
C GLN A 442 12.28 24.16 -7.49
N ALA A 443 11.47 23.35 -8.17
CA ALA A 443 10.71 23.72 -9.37
C ALA A 443 9.25 24.00 -9.01
N ILE A 444 8.61 24.93 -9.72
CA ILE A 444 7.18 25.28 -9.56
C ILE A 444 6.46 25.02 -10.88
N LEU A 445 5.41 24.21 -10.80
CA LEU A 445 4.52 23.89 -11.91
C LEU A 445 3.09 24.37 -11.59
N PRO A 446 2.69 25.57 -12.04
CA PRO A 446 1.30 26.00 -11.90
C PRO A 446 0.39 25.20 -12.81
N ILE A 447 -0.75 24.73 -12.28
CA ILE A 447 -1.83 24.11 -13.04
C ILE A 447 -3.05 25.03 -13.05
N ARG A 448 -3.76 25.08 -14.18
CA ARG A 448 -4.95 25.95 -14.31
C ARG A 448 -6.21 25.19 -13.95
N GLY A 449 -6.70 25.41 -12.74
CA GLY A 449 -7.95 24.85 -12.24
C GLY A 449 -7.97 23.34 -12.17
N LYS A 450 -9.16 22.75 -12.18
CA LYS A 450 -9.37 21.31 -12.06
C LYS A 450 -8.88 20.60 -13.33
N ILE A 451 -7.94 19.67 -13.16
CA ILE A 451 -7.48 18.83 -14.27
C ILE A 451 -8.57 17.85 -14.70
N LEU A 452 -8.38 17.22 -15.86
CA LEU A 452 -9.28 16.20 -16.37
C LEU A 452 -9.39 15.04 -15.36
N ASN A 453 -10.63 14.63 -15.06
CA ASN A 453 -10.84 13.38 -14.31
C ASN A 453 -10.49 12.19 -15.22
N VAL A 454 -9.33 11.61 -14.98
CA VAL A 454 -8.76 10.54 -15.81
C VAL A 454 -9.47 9.20 -15.62
N GLU A 455 -10.21 9.01 -14.53
CA GLU A 455 -11.01 7.82 -14.28
C GLU A 455 -12.19 7.69 -15.27
N LYS A 456 -12.73 8.84 -15.71
CA LYS A 456 -13.86 8.90 -16.67
C LYS A 456 -13.43 9.11 -18.11
N ALA A 457 -12.19 9.52 -18.34
CA ALA A 457 -11.74 9.93 -19.65
C ALA A 457 -11.07 8.80 -20.43
N SER A 458 -11.31 8.73 -21.73
CA SER A 458 -10.51 7.88 -22.61
C SER A 458 -9.06 8.37 -22.65
N ILE A 459 -8.13 7.45 -22.85
CA ILE A 459 -6.68 7.73 -22.89
C ILE A 459 -6.34 8.82 -23.92
N ASP A 460 -7.05 8.89 -25.06
CA ASP A 460 -6.87 9.94 -26.06
C ASP A 460 -7.15 11.34 -25.50
N LYS A 461 -8.21 11.47 -24.68
CA LYS A 461 -8.54 12.73 -24.00
C LYS A 461 -7.52 13.08 -22.93
N VAL A 462 -7.03 12.08 -22.20
CA VAL A 462 -5.97 12.24 -21.20
C VAL A 462 -4.70 12.77 -21.87
N LEU A 463 -4.26 12.12 -22.96
CA LEU A 463 -3.08 12.53 -23.73
C LEU A 463 -3.28 13.84 -24.52
N ALA A 464 -4.50 14.23 -24.82
CA ALA A 464 -4.80 15.52 -25.44
C ALA A 464 -4.79 16.68 -24.43
N ASN A 465 -4.98 16.40 -23.13
CA ASN A 465 -5.05 17.43 -22.10
C ASN A 465 -3.70 18.15 -21.90
N ALA A 466 -3.70 19.47 -21.96
CA ALA A 466 -2.49 20.30 -21.91
C ALA A 466 -1.80 20.24 -20.54
N GLU A 467 -2.57 20.21 -19.44
CA GLU A 467 -2.02 20.19 -18.08
C GLU A 467 -1.34 18.82 -17.81
N ILE A 468 -2.00 17.72 -18.18
CA ILE A 468 -1.45 16.36 -18.05
C ILE A 468 -0.18 16.22 -18.89
N LYS A 469 -0.18 16.69 -20.13
CA LYS A 469 1.05 16.70 -20.97
C LYS A 469 2.18 17.45 -20.29
N THR A 470 1.88 18.61 -19.72
CA THR A 470 2.88 19.43 -19.05
C THR A 470 3.46 18.71 -17.84
N MET A 471 2.64 18.02 -17.04
CA MET A 471 3.10 17.20 -15.90
C MET A 471 4.00 16.07 -16.37
N ILE A 472 3.57 15.23 -17.32
CA ILE A 472 4.35 14.11 -17.86
C ILE A 472 5.72 14.58 -18.35
N ASN A 473 5.76 15.67 -19.14
CA ASN A 473 7.00 16.23 -19.66
C ASN A 473 7.88 16.83 -18.56
N SER A 474 7.29 17.40 -17.51
CA SER A 474 8.03 17.99 -16.39
C SER A 474 8.72 16.92 -15.57
N PHE A 475 8.05 15.81 -15.28
CA PHE A 475 8.61 14.72 -14.49
C PHE A 475 9.72 13.98 -15.24
N GLY A 476 9.59 13.80 -16.54
CA GLY A 476 10.61 13.20 -17.40
C GLY A 476 10.72 11.69 -17.34
N CYS A 477 9.96 11.03 -16.47
CA CYS A 477 9.99 9.58 -16.26
C CYS A 477 9.09 8.77 -17.20
N GLY A 478 8.50 9.41 -18.21
CA GLY A 478 7.58 8.73 -19.11
C GLY A 478 6.16 8.63 -18.56
N PHE A 479 5.37 7.70 -19.09
CA PHE A 479 3.95 7.59 -18.79
C PHE A 479 3.62 6.09 -18.66
N LEU A 480 2.78 5.48 -19.44
CA LEU A 480 2.40 4.07 -19.38
C LEU A 480 3.30 3.18 -20.25
N GLU A 481 3.51 1.94 -19.83
CA GLU A 481 4.11 0.90 -20.66
C GLU A 481 3.32 0.68 -21.97
N GLY A 482 4.01 0.48 -23.07
CA GLY A 482 3.41 0.19 -24.37
C GLY A 482 2.92 1.40 -25.16
N TYR A 483 3.04 2.63 -24.64
CA TYR A 483 2.65 3.87 -25.34
C TYR A 483 3.82 4.64 -25.95
N GLY A 484 5.00 4.01 -26.08
CA GLY A 484 6.20 4.58 -26.71
C GLY A 484 6.89 5.71 -25.93
N ASN A 485 6.49 5.91 -24.69
CA ASN A 485 7.15 6.72 -23.69
C ASN A 485 6.98 5.99 -22.36
N ASP A 486 7.50 4.77 -22.31
CA ASP A 486 7.32 3.86 -21.22
C ASP A 486 7.82 4.46 -19.92
N PHE A 487 7.09 4.19 -18.84
CA PHE A 487 7.45 4.68 -17.53
C PHE A 487 8.79 4.08 -17.09
N ASP A 488 9.73 4.94 -16.72
CA ASP A 488 11.04 4.57 -16.21
C ASP A 488 11.38 5.50 -15.05
N ILE A 489 11.28 4.97 -13.84
CA ILE A 489 11.51 5.73 -12.60
C ILE A 489 12.92 6.33 -12.54
N ASN A 490 13.92 5.68 -13.15
CA ASN A 490 15.30 6.15 -13.17
C ASN A 490 15.48 7.45 -13.99
N LYS A 491 14.48 7.83 -14.79
CA LYS A 491 14.45 9.09 -15.54
C LYS A 491 13.69 10.20 -14.81
N LEU A 492 13.17 9.92 -13.62
CA LEU A 492 12.51 10.92 -12.79
C LEU A 492 13.47 12.07 -12.48
N ARG A 493 12.99 13.29 -12.67
CA ARG A 493 13.81 14.51 -12.53
C ARG A 493 13.77 15.14 -11.14
N TYR A 494 12.92 14.64 -10.26
CA TYR A 494 12.65 15.19 -8.94
C TYR A 494 12.51 14.07 -7.91
N ASP A 495 13.21 14.18 -6.80
CA ASP A 495 13.04 13.24 -5.67
C ASP A 495 11.64 13.35 -5.06
N LYS A 496 11.06 14.55 -5.04
CA LYS A 496 9.71 14.77 -4.51
C LYS A 496 8.83 15.52 -5.49
N ILE A 497 7.62 15.01 -5.67
CA ILE A 497 6.51 15.66 -6.35
C ILE A 497 5.51 16.08 -5.27
N ILE A 498 5.37 17.37 -5.06
CA ILE A 498 4.61 17.92 -3.93
C ILE A 498 3.37 18.63 -4.46
N ILE A 499 2.20 18.14 -4.12
CA ILE A 499 0.92 18.79 -4.42
C ILE A 499 0.71 19.90 -3.41
N MET A 500 0.47 21.11 -3.89
CA MET A 500 0.29 22.31 -3.07
C MET A 500 -0.92 23.09 -3.56
N THR A 501 -2.08 22.82 -2.98
CA THR A 501 -3.38 23.40 -3.30
C THR A 501 -3.87 24.29 -2.17
N ASP A 502 -4.90 25.08 -2.45
CA ASP A 502 -5.57 25.89 -1.46
C ASP A 502 -6.28 25.00 -0.43
N ALA A 503 -6.39 25.46 0.81
CA ALA A 503 -7.03 24.72 1.90
C ALA A 503 -8.56 24.88 1.89
N ASP A 504 -9.18 24.69 0.73
CA ASP A 504 -10.63 24.75 0.54
C ASP A 504 -11.15 23.50 -0.21
N VAL A 505 -12.46 23.46 -0.46
CA VAL A 505 -13.11 22.31 -1.13
C VAL A 505 -12.67 22.15 -2.58
N ASP A 506 -12.27 23.21 -3.27
CA ASP A 506 -11.79 23.16 -4.65
C ASP A 506 -10.35 22.61 -4.69
N GLY A 507 -9.49 23.03 -3.77
CA GLY A 507 -8.15 22.48 -3.60
C GLY A 507 -8.18 20.99 -3.25
N ALA A 508 -9.04 20.56 -2.31
CA ALA A 508 -9.22 19.15 -2.00
C ALA A 508 -9.70 18.32 -3.21
N HIS A 509 -10.53 18.92 -4.08
CA HIS A 509 -10.93 18.25 -5.33
C HIS A 509 -9.75 18.15 -6.31
N ILE A 510 -8.91 19.17 -6.42
CA ILE A 510 -7.70 19.14 -7.27
C ILE A 510 -6.73 18.07 -6.76
N ASP A 511 -6.51 17.99 -5.45
CA ASP A 511 -5.71 16.91 -4.84
C ASP A 511 -6.22 15.54 -5.26
N THR A 512 -7.55 15.33 -5.14
CA THR A 512 -8.17 14.04 -5.52
C THR A 512 -7.98 13.73 -7.01
N LEU A 513 -8.10 14.71 -7.89
CA LEU A 513 -7.86 14.53 -9.32
C LEU A 513 -6.40 14.20 -9.65
N LEU A 514 -5.45 14.87 -8.98
CA LEU A 514 -4.02 14.61 -9.13
C LEU A 514 -3.65 13.22 -8.58
N LEU A 515 -4.17 12.85 -7.40
CA LEU A 515 -3.97 11.53 -6.83
C LEU A 515 -4.53 10.44 -7.72
N THR A 516 -5.72 10.65 -8.31
CA THR A 516 -6.30 9.73 -9.31
C THR A 516 -5.39 9.58 -10.53
N PHE A 517 -4.81 10.68 -11.02
CA PHE A 517 -3.87 10.65 -12.13
C PHE A 517 -2.60 9.85 -11.77
N PHE A 518 -1.97 10.11 -10.63
CA PHE A 518 -0.79 9.36 -10.19
C PHE A 518 -1.12 7.88 -9.98
N TYR A 519 -2.22 7.58 -9.31
CA TYR A 519 -2.64 6.22 -9.03
C TYR A 519 -2.87 5.41 -10.32
N ARG A 520 -3.54 5.98 -11.31
CA ARG A 520 -3.88 5.28 -12.55
C ARG A 520 -2.74 5.18 -13.56
N PHE A 521 -1.88 6.16 -13.61
CA PHE A 521 -0.90 6.29 -14.69
C PHE A 521 0.55 6.25 -14.26
N MET A 522 0.84 6.51 -12.99
CA MET A 522 2.19 6.54 -12.44
C MET A 522 2.23 5.97 -11.01
N PRO A 523 1.66 4.76 -10.76
CA PRO A 523 1.55 4.21 -9.40
C PRO A 523 2.92 4.03 -8.74
N GLU A 524 3.97 3.75 -9.52
CA GLU A 524 5.33 3.62 -9.02
C GLU A 524 5.85 4.89 -8.33
N LEU A 525 5.39 6.09 -8.72
CA LEU A 525 5.73 7.32 -8.00
C LEU A 525 5.19 7.34 -6.58
N ILE A 526 4.02 6.72 -6.35
CA ILE A 526 3.43 6.59 -5.01
C ILE A 526 4.14 5.45 -4.26
N ASN A 527 4.30 4.29 -4.89
CA ASN A 527 4.90 3.09 -4.28
C ASN A 527 6.33 3.35 -3.80
N GLN A 528 7.11 4.13 -4.54
CA GLN A 528 8.48 4.49 -4.18
C GLN A 528 8.59 5.76 -3.33
N GLY A 529 7.44 6.33 -2.93
CA GLY A 529 7.38 7.41 -1.96
C GLY A 529 7.78 8.79 -2.48
N HIS A 530 7.59 9.05 -3.77
CA HIS A 530 7.91 10.34 -4.40
C HIS A 530 6.79 11.37 -4.35
N VAL A 531 5.54 10.97 -4.01
CA VAL A 531 4.36 11.87 -4.03
C VAL A 531 4.02 12.35 -2.63
N TYR A 532 3.86 13.66 -2.48
CA TYR A 532 3.57 14.31 -1.21
C TYR A 532 2.46 15.36 -1.38
N ILE A 533 1.75 15.64 -0.28
CA ILE A 533 0.82 16.76 -0.16
C ILE A 533 1.40 17.74 0.85
N ALA A 534 1.54 18.99 0.46
CA ALA A 534 1.94 20.08 1.36
C ALA A 534 0.78 20.45 2.28
N THR A 535 1.09 20.76 3.54
CA THR A 535 0.12 21.22 4.52
C THR A 535 0.47 22.66 4.92
N PRO A 536 -0.06 23.68 4.21
CA PRO A 536 0.10 25.08 4.63
C PRO A 536 -0.72 25.36 5.90
N PRO A 537 -0.37 26.39 6.68
CA PRO A 537 -1.15 26.77 7.84
C PRO A 537 -2.49 27.40 7.44
N LEU A 538 -3.55 27.08 8.18
CA LEU A 538 -4.87 27.70 8.01
C LEU A 538 -4.97 29.09 8.65
N TYR A 539 -4.20 29.32 9.71
CA TYR A 539 -4.28 30.58 10.47
C TYR A 539 -2.89 31.10 10.85
N ARG A 540 -2.82 32.44 10.96
CA ARG A 540 -1.73 33.16 11.61
C ARG A 540 -2.30 33.93 12.80
N ALA A 541 -1.83 33.61 14.00
CA ALA A 541 -2.14 34.33 15.21
C ALA A 541 -1.00 35.29 15.55
N GLU A 542 -1.27 36.56 15.76
CA GLU A 542 -0.29 37.59 16.12
C GLU A 542 -0.67 38.24 17.46
N ILE A 543 0.23 38.17 18.44
CA ILE A 543 0.01 38.74 19.77
C ILE A 543 0.03 40.25 19.69
N LYS A 544 -1.04 40.92 20.17
CA LYS A 544 -1.13 42.38 20.24
C LYS A 544 -0.13 42.90 21.26
N LYS A 545 0.87 43.65 20.81
CA LYS A 545 1.79 44.39 21.73
C LYS A 545 1.18 45.72 22.19
N GLY A 546 1.34 46.03 23.46
CA GLY A 546 0.99 47.35 23.98
C GLY A 546 1.79 48.46 23.24
N THR A 547 1.20 49.66 23.18
CA THR A 547 1.50 50.82 22.35
C THR A 547 2.95 51.37 22.39
N LYS A 548 3.95 50.68 22.97
CA LYS A 548 5.32 51.18 23.15
C LYS A 548 6.46 50.34 22.57
N SER A 549 6.20 49.26 21.84
CA SER A 549 7.27 48.40 21.28
C SER A 549 7.39 48.52 19.77
N LYS A 550 8.59 48.88 19.25
CA LYS A 550 8.92 48.94 17.80
C LYS A 550 9.38 47.58 17.22
N SER A 551 9.33 46.48 17.97
CA SER A 551 9.66 45.16 17.44
C SER A 551 8.45 44.50 16.75
N LYS A 552 8.69 43.73 15.68
CA LYS A 552 7.65 42.89 15.03
C LYS A 552 6.95 42.05 16.10
N GLY A 553 5.60 41.93 16.02
CA GLY A 553 4.81 41.11 16.94
C GLY A 553 5.27 39.66 16.90
N GLU A 554 5.16 38.96 18.01
CA GLU A 554 5.35 37.51 18.05
C GLU A 554 4.11 36.88 17.40
N PHE A 555 4.32 36.02 16.39
CA PHE A 555 3.24 35.38 15.67
C PHE A 555 3.45 33.87 15.66
N GLN A 556 2.36 33.13 15.56
CA GLN A 556 2.35 31.67 15.47
C GLN A 556 1.48 31.22 14.31
N TYR A 557 1.96 30.28 13.52
CA TYR A 557 1.17 29.61 12.49
C TYR A 557 0.41 28.41 13.10
N LEU A 558 -0.86 28.26 12.73
CA LEU A 558 -1.73 27.19 13.20
C LEU A 558 -2.26 26.43 11.98
N TYR A 559 -2.11 25.13 12.02
CA TYR A 559 -2.29 24.28 10.83
C TYR A 559 -3.67 23.63 10.75
N ASP A 560 -4.42 23.62 11.87
CA ASP A 560 -5.77 23.07 11.92
C ASP A 560 -6.64 23.81 12.98
N ASP A 561 -7.93 23.52 12.98
CA ASP A 561 -8.88 24.12 13.93
C ASP A 561 -8.62 23.68 15.37
N LYS A 562 -8.07 22.47 15.59
CA LYS A 562 -7.70 21.99 16.92
C LYS A 562 -6.56 22.81 17.50
N ALA A 563 -5.57 23.14 16.68
CA ALA A 563 -4.48 24.04 17.07
C ALA A 563 -5.01 25.44 17.39
N LEU A 564 -5.98 25.94 16.62
CA LEU A 564 -6.65 27.21 16.91
C LEU A 564 -7.42 27.19 18.21
N GLU A 565 -8.19 26.13 18.48
CA GLU A 565 -8.92 25.98 19.75
C GLU A 565 -7.97 25.92 20.96
N LYS A 566 -6.87 25.18 20.82
CA LYS A 566 -5.83 25.10 21.84
C LYS A 566 -5.23 26.49 22.09
N TYR A 567 -4.88 27.20 21.02
CA TYR A 567 -4.31 28.54 21.09
C TYR A 567 -5.28 29.53 21.77
N ARG A 568 -6.59 29.44 21.46
CA ARG A 568 -7.64 30.25 22.11
C ARG A 568 -7.79 29.96 23.60
N LYS A 569 -7.52 28.73 24.04
CA LYS A 569 -7.53 28.35 25.46
C LYS A 569 -6.32 28.87 26.23
N GLU A 570 -5.18 28.97 25.57
CA GLU A 570 -3.91 29.41 26.15
C GLU A 570 -3.75 30.94 26.18
N HIS A 571 -4.52 31.68 25.37
CA HIS A 571 -4.41 33.12 25.23
C HIS A 571 -5.76 33.83 25.52
N ALA A 572 -5.71 34.90 26.28
CA ALA A 572 -6.92 35.64 26.65
C ALA A 572 -7.64 36.25 25.44
N ALA A 573 -8.97 36.28 25.46
CA ALA A 573 -9.76 36.85 24.37
C ALA A 573 -9.35 38.32 24.12
N GLY A 574 -9.04 38.65 22.86
CA GLY A 574 -8.60 39.98 22.44
C GLY A 574 -7.10 40.27 22.59
N SER A 575 -6.28 39.34 23.15
CA SER A 575 -4.83 39.49 23.25
C SER A 575 -4.06 39.29 21.96
N PHE A 576 -4.70 38.73 20.95
CA PHE A 576 -4.13 38.48 19.64
C PHE A 576 -5.06 38.85 18.50
N THR A 577 -4.51 38.99 17.29
CA THR A 577 -5.25 39.09 16.04
C THR A 577 -5.10 37.78 15.29
N LEU A 578 -6.16 37.33 14.65
CA LEU A 578 -6.20 36.11 13.86
C LEU A 578 -6.41 36.47 12.39
N GLN A 579 -5.52 35.99 11.52
CA GLN A 579 -5.66 36.01 10.07
C GLN A 579 -5.95 34.57 9.62
N ARG A 580 -7.04 34.34 8.89
CA ARG A 580 -7.33 33.08 8.22
C ARG A 580 -6.83 33.19 6.78
N TYR A 581 -6.08 32.20 6.33
CA TYR A 581 -5.70 32.07 4.93
C TYR A 581 -6.75 31.25 4.19
N LYS A 582 -7.35 31.84 3.14
CA LYS A 582 -8.33 31.16 2.29
C LYS A 582 -7.65 30.45 1.11
N GLY A 583 -6.46 30.89 0.74
CA GLY A 583 -5.67 30.31 -0.31
C GLY A 583 -4.20 30.73 -0.23
N LEU A 584 -3.35 29.97 -0.91
CA LEU A 584 -1.89 30.18 -0.98
C LEU A 584 -1.51 31.53 -1.60
N GLY A 585 -2.39 32.08 -2.47
CA GLY A 585 -2.19 33.40 -3.07
C GLY A 585 -2.31 34.58 -2.10
N GLU A 586 -2.85 34.34 -0.89
CA GLU A 586 -2.94 35.35 0.18
C GLU A 586 -1.66 35.41 1.04
N MET A 587 -0.75 34.45 0.87
CA MET A 587 0.52 34.41 1.59
C MET A 587 1.60 35.21 0.86
N ASP A 588 2.32 36.04 1.61
CA ASP A 588 3.52 36.67 1.09
C ASP A 588 4.62 35.62 0.81
N PRO A 589 5.55 35.86 -0.12
CA PRO A 589 6.60 34.89 -0.46
C PRO A 589 7.41 34.43 0.74
N ASP A 590 7.71 35.31 1.71
CA ASP A 590 8.45 34.95 2.93
C ASP A 590 7.64 34.00 3.82
N GLN A 591 6.33 34.24 3.95
CA GLN A 591 5.43 33.37 4.71
C GLN A 591 5.31 31.99 4.05
N LEU A 592 5.17 31.95 2.73
CA LEU A 592 5.08 30.72 1.95
C LEU A 592 6.37 29.91 2.05
N TRP A 593 7.52 30.60 2.06
CA TRP A 593 8.81 29.95 2.31
C TRP A 593 8.86 29.33 3.70
N GLU A 594 8.63 30.12 4.74
CA GLU A 594 8.76 29.68 6.13
C GLU A 594 7.85 28.51 6.50
N THR A 595 6.66 28.43 5.90
CA THR A 595 5.63 27.48 6.32
C THR A 595 5.50 26.26 5.41
N THR A 596 5.81 26.41 4.10
CA THR A 596 5.40 25.40 3.12
C THR A 596 6.53 24.95 2.18
N LEU A 597 7.48 25.84 1.83
CA LEU A 597 8.54 25.51 0.88
C LEU A 597 9.86 25.12 1.56
N ASN A 598 10.17 25.68 2.74
CA ASN A 598 11.43 25.42 3.43
C ASN A 598 11.49 23.98 3.96
N PRO A 599 12.46 23.16 3.51
CA PRO A 599 12.57 21.76 3.95
C PRO A 599 12.70 21.56 5.46
N GLU A 600 13.20 22.56 6.21
CA GLU A 600 13.43 22.46 7.65
C GLU A 600 12.17 22.69 8.49
N THR A 601 11.17 23.42 7.95
CA THR A 601 10.02 23.90 8.74
C THR A 601 8.67 23.45 8.18
N ARG A 602 8.61 23.04 6.92
CA ARG A 602 7.39 22.62 6.25
C ARG A 602 6.82 21.30 6.76
N ILE A 603 5.53 21.11 6.61
CA ILE A 603 4.83 19.85 6.89
C ILE A 603 4.41 19.23 5.55
N LEU A 604 4.89 18.01 5.29
CA LEU A 604 4.50 17.21 4.14
C LEU A 604 3.83 15.92 4.61
N LYS A 605 2.76 15.54 3.93
CA LYS A 605 2.12 14.21 4.05
C LYS A 605 2.56 13.37 2.86
N GLN A 606 3.26 12.28 3.10
CA GLN A 606 3.58 11.31 2.05
C GLN A 606 2.32 10.58 1.64
N VAL A 607 2.14 10.37 0.35
CA VAL A 607 1.02 9.58 -0.20
C VAL A 607 1.46 8.13 -0.27
N GLU A 608 0.69 7.24 0.34
CA GLU A 608 0.95 5.80 0.37
C GLU A 608 -0.30 5.03 -0.06
N ILE A 609 -0.10 3.90 -0.72
CA ILE A 609 -1.16 2.92 -0.99
C ILE A 609 -1.02 1.83 0.06
N GLU A 610 -1.88 1.87 1.09
CA GLU A 610 -1.88 0.88 2.17
C GLU A 610 -2.47 -0.47 1.71
N ASP A 611 -3.50 -0.41 0.86
CA ASP A 611 -4.23 -1.55 0.31
C ASP A 611 -4.62 -1.24 -1.13
N ALA A 612 -4.11 -2.02 -2.09
CA ALA A 612 -4.31 -1.78 -3.52
C ALA A 612 -5.77 -1.99 -3.94
N ARG A 613 -6.47 -2.96 -3.32
CA ARG A 613 -7.89 -3.21 -3.58
C ARG A 613 -8.75 -2.04 -3.10
N LEU A 614 -8.56 -1.64 -1.84
CA LEU A 614 -9.30 -0.52 -1.26
C LEU A 614 -9.03 0.79 -2.03
N ALA A 615 -7.78 1.03 -2.43
CA ALA A 615 -7.43 2.20 -3.25
C ALA A 615 -8.15 2.17 -4.61
N ALA A 616 -8.24 1.01 -5.27
CA ALA A 616 -8.96 0.85 -6.53
C ALA A 616 -10.46 1.08 -6.34
N GLU A 617 -11.07 0.46 -5.32
CA GLU A 617 -12.49 0.62 -5.00
C GLU A 617 -12.85 2.07 -4.69
N VAL A 618 -12.09 2.72 -3.80
CA VAL A 618 -12.32 4.11 -3.42
C VAL A 618 -12.15 5.05 -4.61
N THR A 619 -11.12 4.82 -5.43
CA THR A 619 -10.89 5.63 -6.65
C THR A 619 -12.04 5.47 -7.63
N SER A 620 -12.47 4.24 -7.93
CA SER A 620 -13.61 3.97 -8.82
C SER A 620 -14.93 4.51 -8.26
N MET A 621 -15.16 4.36 -6.96
CA MET A 621 -16.37 4.85 -6.29
C MET A 621 -16.45 6.38 -6.33
N LEU A 622 -15.36 7.07 -5.94
CA LEU A 622 -15.35 8.53 -5.84
C LEU A 622 -15.23 9.21 -7.19
N MET A 623 -14.41 8.68 -8.11
CA MET A 623 -14.01 9.31 -9.35
C MET A 623 -14.63 8.66 -10.59
N GLY A 624 -15.18 7.47 -10.50
CA GLY A 624 -15.80 6.72 -11.58
C GLY A 624 -17.07 7.34 -12.16
N SER A 625 -17.61 6.77 -13.23
CA SER A 625 -18.82 7.24 -13.92
C SER A 625 -20.11 6.96 -13.17
N ASP A 626 -20.15 5.91 -12.33
CA ASP A 626 -21.32 5.55 -11.53
C ASP A 626 -21.52 6.54 -10.37
N VAL A 627 -22.73 7.07 -10.26
CA VAL A 627 -23.11 8.06 -9.24
C VAL A 627 -23.67 7.39 -7.98
N SER A 628 -24.26 6.19 -8.12
CA SER A 628 -24.96 5.53 -7.02
C SER A 628 -24.04 5.16 -5.84
N PRO A 629 -22.87 4.53 -6.04
CA PRO A 629 -21.93 4.21 -4.97
C PRO A 629 -21.43 5.48 -4.27
N ARG A 630 -21.13 6.54 -5.02
CA ARG A 630 -20.68 7.83 -4.47
C ARG A 630 -21.75 8.48 -3.63
N ARG A 631 -23.01 8.45 -4.06
CA ARG A 631 -24.14 8.97 -3.28
C ARG A 631 -24.29 8.20 -1.98
N GLN A 632 -24.22 6.89 -2.02
CA GLN A 632 -24.30 6.03 -0.85
C GLN A 632 -23.16 6.35 0.14
N PHE A 633 -21.94 6.47 -0.35
CA PHE A 633 -20.78 6.85 0.46
C PHE A 633 -21.00 8.18 1.19
N ILE A 634 -21.45 9.21 0.47
CA ILE A 634 -21.73 10.54 1.05
C ILE A 634 -22.79 10.44 2.15
N TYR A 635 -23.87 9.66 1.95
CA TYR A 635 -24.90 9.49 2.97
C TYR A 635 -24.38 8.75 4.20
N THR A 636 -23.58 7.72 4.00
CA THR A 636 -23.03 6.91 5.10
C THR A 636 -22.05 7.69 5.97
N HIS A 637 -21.29 8.63 5.38
CA HIS A 637 -20.25 9.40 6.06
C HIS A 637 -20.63 10.88 6.29
N ALA A 638 -21.91 11.20 6.15
CA ALA A 638 -22.38 12.61 6.28
C ALA A 638 -22.09 13.22 7.65
N GLU A 639 -22.09 12.42 8.71
CA GLU A 639 -21.79 12.87 10.08
C GLU A 639 -20.29 13.11 10.34
N GLU A 640 -19.43 12.57 9.48
CA GLU A 640 -17.97 12.75 9.56
C GLU A 640 -17.50 13.99 8.79
N ALA A 641 -18.38 14.58 7.97
CA ALA A 641 -18.04 15.70 7.12
C ALA A 641 -17.89 16.99 7.94
N GLU A 642 -16.71 17.57 7.95
CA GLU A 642 -16.48 18.94 8.39
C GLU A 642 -17.03 19.89 7.33
N ILE A 643 -18.23 20.43 7.56
CA ILE A 643 -18.86 21.39 6.65
C ILE A 643 -18.44 22.79 7.07
N ASP A 644 -17.77 23.50 6.19
CA ASP A 644 -17.49 24.93 6.33
C ASP A 644 -18.80 25.67 6.06
N ALA A 645 -19.57 25.97 7.14
CA ALA A 645 -20.86 26.66 7.10
C ALA A 645 -20.71 28.17 7.29
#